data_40e55819b30b3e2d983fbbdd41ca7c4c
#
_entry.id   40e55819b30b3e2d983fbbdd41ca7c4c
#
_cell.length_a   1.000
_cell.length_b   1.000
_cell.length_c   1.000
_cell.angle_alpha   90.00
_cell.angle_beta   90.00
_cell.angle_gamma   90.00
#
_symmetry.space_group_name_H-M   'P 1'
#
loop_
_entity.id
_entity.type
_entity.pdbx_description
1 polymer ?
#
loop_
_entity_poly.entity_id
_entity_poly.type
_entity_poly.pdbx_seq_one_letter_code
_entity_poly.pdbx_strand_id
1 'polypeptide(L)'
;MKYEKMNNLFLRQSYLDSWEDYERSLKKKKFIKWDYIILTASNDAQAAAYQNQINDRLEKGLLPEDTHYAVLPDPDGKRVGSGGATFQVLRYIAQQEPGVENPFKERRILVIHSGGDSKRVPQYSAIGKLFSPVPRELPDGRGSTLFDEFIVGMSGVPSRIQEGMLVLSGDVLLLFNPLQIDAQLDGAAAISIKEPVETGKNHGVFLNDGHDYVKCFLHKQTEEHLREMGAVNEAGNVDLDTGAVFFGSGLLQALLGLISTDGQVDDVKFHQFCNEEARISFYGDFLYPLASDSTLEDFYKEAAEGELNEALHECRTKIWNAIHSFSMKLLCLSPAEFIHFGTTRELRDLVTRNVQDYEFLDWKMQVNVAVPKEGFAAHNAYVGRHAEVGKEAYLENAYVLGNAKIGEGTVISHVKIKNCEIPGQIVLHGIELIGGKKVVRIYGVPDNPKAKYPNEVAFLGTTLNRFMEMNGVTKEELWKDEETYLWFADLYPICEDHKTALDMAMIVYKMAHGEASEEEIQMWRSSERMSLYSSFNAADIDAFCELNTFLENHVLARRFIWNLEQGMFYQEALKVFGKRGISEEIFRLLLEEAEEAEFSLKIRIYHAISRYMKKTRTVYSGIHYDAIESDCYDTIQNVIYAETEKKLPDNAGYRIAKDRVDIELP
;
A
#
# COMPACT_ATOMS: atom_id res chain seq x y z
N MET A 1 -6.87 -20.99 -21.64
CA MET A 1 -6.34 -22.09 -20.78
C MET A 1 -4.88 -22.47 -21.07
N LYS A 2 -4.47 -22.97 -22.28
CA LYS A 2 -3.07 -23.41 -22.47
C LYS A 2 -2.08 -22.24 -22.56
N TYR A 3 -2.43 -21.18 -23.26
CA TYR A 3 -1.61 -19.95 -23.37
C TYR A 3 -1.58 -19.17 -22.06
N GLU A 4 -2.69 -19.00 -21.39
CA GLU A 4 -2.80 -18.37 -20.08
C GLU A 4 -1.93 -19.05 -19.02
N LYS A 5 -1.97 -20.38 -18.91
CA LYS A 5 -1.08 -21.14 -18.02
C LYS A 5 0.40 -20.95 -18.35
N MET A 6 0.73 -20.75 -19.61
CA MET A 6 2.12 -20.51 -20.04
C MET A 6 2.55 -19.08 -19.67
N ASN A 7 1.69 -18.07 -19.89
CA ASN A 7 1.95 -16.70 -19.46
C ASN A 7 2.16 -16.60 -17.95
N ASN A 8 1.28 -17.24 -17.16
CA ASN A 8 1.39 -17.26 -15.70
C ASN A 8 2.71 -17.89 -15.23
N LEU A 9 3.18 -18.96 -15.91
CA LEU A 9 4.48 -19.56 -15.60
C LEU A 9 5.64 -18.61 -15.92
N PHE A 10 5.60 -17.89 -17.04
CA PHE A 10 6.61 -16.88 -17.37
C PHE A 10 6.59 -15.69 -16.41
N LEU A 11 5.43 -15.20 -16.03
CA LEU A 11 5.32 -14.11 -15.07
C LEU A 11 5.80 -14.52 -13.67
N ARG A 12 5.47 -15.73 -13.23
CA ARG A 12 6.02 -16.28 -11.99
C ARG A 12 7.55 -16.36 -12.04
N GLN A 13 8.13 -16.88 -13.13
CA GLN A 13 9.58 -16.94 -13.27
C GLN A 13 10.19 -15.53 -13.31
N SER A 14 9.58 -14.61 -14.05
CA SER A 14 10.04 -13.21 -14.09
C SER A 14 10.05 -12.56 -12.70
N TYR A 15 9.05 -12.86 -11.87
CA TYR A 15 9.04 -12.39 -10.50
C TYR A 15 10.18 -12.99 -9.65
N LEU A 16 10.44 -14.30 -9.78
CA LEU A 16 11.54 -14.95 -9.07
C LEU A 16 12.90 -14.40 -9.51
N ASP A 17 13.09 -14.12 -10.80
CA ASP A 17 14.29 -13.48 -11.31
C ASP A 17 14.46 -12.05 -10.75
N SER A 18 13.37 -11.28 -10.70
CA SER A 18 13.36 -9.95 -10.07
C SER A 18 13.68 -10.01 -8.57
N TRP A 19 13.18 -11.04 -7.87
CA TRP A 19 13.53 -11.28 -6.47
C TRP A 19 15.03 -11.57 -6.29
N GLU A 20 15.63 -12.40 -7.17
CA GLU A 20 17.07 -12.61 -7.13
C GLU A 20 17.86 -11.33 -7.39
N ASP A 21 17.44 -10.50 -8.33
CA ASP A 21 18.07 -9.21 -8.61
C ASP A 21 17.91 -8.24 -7.43
N TYR A 22 16.76 -8.23 -6.77
CA TYR A 22 16.57 -7.52 -5.51
C TYR A 22 17.55 -8.00 -4.42
N GLU A 23 17.65 -9.31 -4.18
CA GLU A 23 18.61 -9.84 -3.20
C GLU A 23 20.07 -9.51 -3.57
N ARG A 24 20.42 -9.50 -4.87
CA ARG A 24 21.75 -9.09 -5.36
C ARG A 24 21.98 -7.60 -5.10
N SER A 25 20.98 -6.76 -5.28
CA SER A 25 21.06 -5.32 -5.04
C SER A 25 21.35 -5.00 -3.57
N LEU A 26 20.83 -5.79 -2.63
CA LEU A 26 21.12 -5.65 -1.20
C LEU A 26 22.54 -6.09 -0.81
N LYS A 27 23.07 -7.12 -1.50
CA LYS A 27 24.30 -7.81 -1.04
C LYS A 27 25.55 -7.42 -1.83
N LYS A 28 25.42 -6.99 -3.09
CA LYS A 28 26.56 -6.81 -4.02
C LYS A 28 26.76 -5.34 -4.36
N LYS A 29 27.85 -4.75 -3.89
CA LYS A 29 28.23 -3.34 -4.19
C LYS A 29 28.35 -3.06 -5.69
N LYS A 30 28.76 -4.03 -6.51
CA LYS A 30 28.94 -3.86 -7.97
C LYS A 30 27.67 -4.19 -8.79
N PHE A 31 26.55 -4.54 -8.15
CA PHE A 31 25.30 -4.73 -8.85
C PHE A 31 24.76 -3.38 -9.33
N ILE A 32 24.27 -3.32 -10.56
CA ILE A 32 23.69 -2.09 -11.12
C ILE A 32 22.35 -1.85 -10.46
N LYS A 33 22.18 -0.70 -9.81
CA LYS A 33 21.02 -0.30 -9.03
C LYS A 33 20.48 1.02 -9.53
N TRP A 34 19.33 1.42 -9.02
CA TRP A 34 18.85 2.79 -9.13
C TRP A 34 19.79 3.73 -8.36
N ASP A 35 20.20 4.83 -9.00
CA ASP A 35 20.94 5.90 -8.32
C ASP A 35 20.01 6.68 -7.40
N TYR A 36 18.77 6.92 -7.88
CA TYR A 36 17.71 7.62 -7.14
C TYR A 36 16.41 6.82 -7.18
N ILE A 37 15.70 6.74 -6.04
CA ILE A 37 14.31 6.32 -5.94
C ILE A 37 13.55 7.44 -5.25
N ILE A 38 12.64 8.10 -5.97
CA ILE A 38 11.94 9.30 -5.50
C ILE A 38 10.44 9.04 -5.49
N LEU A 39 9.80 9.31 -4.35
CA LEU A 39 8.36 9.29 -4.21
C LEU A 39 7.81 10.72 -4.23
N THR A 40 6.66 10.94 -4.85
CA THR A 40 5.94 12.19 -4.68
C THR A 40 4.86 12.04 -3.62
N ALA A 41 4.56 13.11 -2.88
CA ALA A 41 3.55 13.14 -1.82
C ALA A 41 2.69 14.39 -1.93
N SER A 42 1.44 14.33 -1.44
CA SER A 42 0.50 15.46 -1.54
C SER A 42 0.77 16.60 -0.55
N ASN A 43 1.51 16.32 0.52
CA ASN A 43 1.86 17.28 1.57
C ASN A 43 3.00 16.76 2.45
N ASP A 44 3.50 17.60 3.36
CA ASP A 44 4.61 17.27 4.27
C ASP A 44 4.29 16.09 5.20
N ALA A 45 3.06 15.98 5.69
CA ALA A 45 2.66 14.88 6.59
C ALA A 45 2.72 13.52 5.86
N GLN A 46 2.22 13.45 4.63
CA GLN A 46 2.31 12.24 3.81
C GLN A 46 3.77 11.94 3.43
N ALA A 47 4.56 12.98 3.13
CA ALA A 47 5.99 12.81 2.84
C ALA A 47 6.75 12.24 4.04
N ALA A 48 6.49 12.75 5.24
CA ALA A 48 7.07 12.22 6.48
C ALA A 48 6.65 10.75 6.72
N ALA A 49 5.38 10.42 6.49
CA ALA A 49 4.87 9.06 6.59
C ALA A 49 5.59 8.08 5.66
N TYR A 50 5.81 8.47 4.41
CA TYR A 50 6.53 7.67 3.43
C TYR A 50 8.01 7.54 3.78
N GLN A 51 8.63 8.65 4.20
CA GLN A 51 10.05 8.66 4.59
C GLN A 51 10.31 7.75 5.80
N ASN A 52 9.43 7.76 6.81
CA ASN A 52 9.53 6.87 7.97
C ASN A 52 9.47 5.40 7.55
N GLN A 53 8.59 5.03 6.63
CA GLN A 53 8.49 3.66 6.13
C GLN A 53 9.70 3.24 5.27
N ILE A 54 10.31 4.18 4.54
CA ILE A 54 11.57 3.95 3.82
C ILE A 54 12.71 3.75 4.81
N ASN A 55 12.81 4.62 5.83
CA ASN A 55 13.85 4.54 6.86
C ASN A 55 13.79 3.22 7.64
N ASP A 56 12.60 2.77 8.03
CA ASP A 56 12.40 1.47 8.68
C ASP A 56 12.92 0.31 7.82
N ARG A 57 12.69 0.36 6.51
CA ARG A 57 13.21 -0.64 5.58
C ARG A 57 14.72 -0.57 5.40
N LEU A 58 15.30 0.63 5.40
CA LEU A 58 16.77 0.83 5.36
C LEU A 58 17.42 0.28 6.63
N GLU A 59 16.89 0.59 7.81
CA GLU A 59 17.38 0.08 9.09
C GLU A 59 17.33 -1.45 9.18
N LYS A 60 16.31 -2.06 8.57
CA LYS A 60 16.16 -3.51 8.46
C LYS A 60 17.00 -4.15 7.34
N GLY A 61 17.75 -3.37 6.57
CA GLY A 61 18.55 -3.84 5.43
C GLY A 61 17.70 -4.40 4.28
N LEU A 62 16.50 -3.87 4.08
CA LEU A 62 15.54 -4.30 3.05
C LEU A 62 15.59 -3.41 1.80
N LEU A 63 16.40 -2.38 1.80
CA LEU A 63 16.64 -1.49 0.67
C LEU A 63 18.15 -1.34 0.41
N PRO A 64 18.57 -1.19 -0.85
CA PRO A 64 19.98 -0.93 -1.17
C PRO A 64 20.48 0.37 -0.54
N GLU A 65 21.54 0.29 0.27
CA GLU A 65 22.12 1.44 0.99
C GLU A 65 22.77 2.49 0.05
N ASP A 66 23.24 2.05 -1.13
CA ASP A 66 23.92 2.92 -2.10
C ASP A 66 22.93 3.69 -3.01
N THR A 67 21.63 3.46 -2.87
CA THR A 67 20.58 4.20 -3.60
C THR A 67 20.13 5.40 -2.78
N HIS A 68 19.95 6.54 -3.43
CA HIS A 68 19.42 7.74 -2.78
C HIS A 68 17.90 7.75 -2.79
N TYR A 69 17.29 7.76 -1.59
CA TYR A 69 15.83 7.80 -1.41
C TYR A 69 15.39 9.19 -1.00
N ALA A 70 14.34 9.69 -1.64
CA ALA A 70 13.72 10.95 -1.27
C ALA A 70 12.19 10.89 -1.42
N VAL A 71 11.49 11.64 -0.57
CA VAL A 71 10.06 11.87 -0.70
C VAL A 71 9.82 13.36 -0.84
N LEU A 72 9.20 13.75 -1.93
CA LEU A 72 9.00 15.16 -2.28
C LEU A 72 7.51 15.52 -2.16
N PRO A 73 7.14 16.37 -1.19
CA PRO A 73 5.76 16.85 -1.04
C PRO A 73 5.42 17.90 -2.09
N ASP A 74 4.14 18.01 -2.43
CA ASP A 74 3.64 19.16 -3.16
C ASP A 74 3.92 20.45 -2.35
N PRO A 75 4.45 21.53 -2.97
CA PRO A 75 4.77 22.76 -2.26
C PRO A 75 3.57 23.36 -1.53
N ASP A 76 3.77 23.71 -0.25
CA ASP A 76 2.74 24.25 0.65
C ASP A 76 1.49 23.34 0.80
N GLY A 77 1.60 22.06 0.48
CA GLY A 77 0.48 21.12 0.44
C GLY A 77 -0.57 21.44 -0.64
N LYS A 78 -0.23 22.28 -1.61
CA LYS A 78 -1.08 22.65 -2.73
C LYS A 78 -0.88 21.69 -3.90
N ARG A 79 -1.98 21.31 -4.53
CA ARG A 79 -1.94 20.38 -5.66
C ARG A 79 -1.35 21.03 -6.90
N VAL A 80 -0.15 20.60 -7.24
CA VAL A 80 0.57 21.12 -8.42
C VAL A 80 0.39 20.25 -9.68
N GLY A 81 -0.33 19.13 -9.56
CA GLY A 81 -0.48 18.14 -10.63
C GLY A 81 0.73 17.20 -10.74
N SER A 82 0.54 16.10 -11.45
CA SER A 82 1.58 15.08 -11.62
C SER A 82 2.80 15.60 -12.41
N GLY A 83 2.59 16.52 -13.36
CA GLY A 83 3.67 17.20 -14.08
C GLY A 83 4.39 18.25 -13.22
N GLY A 84 3.66 19.00 -12.39
CA GLY A 84 4.26 19.90 -11.39
C GLY A 84 5.13 19.15 -10.39
N ALA A 85 4.66 17.99 -9.89
CA ALA A 85 5.44 17.10 -9.05
C ALA A 85 6.68 16.55 -9.78
N THR A 86 6.61 16.31 -11.09
CA THR A 86 7.79 15.94 -11.89
C THR A 86 8.81 17.09 -11.96
N PHE A 87 8.39 18.33 -12.15
CA PHE A 87 9.31 19.47 -12.07
C PHE A 87 9.97 19.59 -10.70
N GLN A 88 9.28 19.27 -9.62
CA GLN A 88 9.86 19.17 -8.28
C GLN A 88 10.98 18.11 -8.22
N VAL A 89 10.78 16.95 -8.84
CA VAL A 89 11.80 15.90 -8.95
C VAL A 89 13.01 16.39 -9.75
N LEU A 90 12.80 17.04 -10.91
CA LEU A 90 13.88 17.57 -11.73
C LEU A 90 14.70 18.61 -10.97
N ARG A 91 14.02 19.54 -10.27
CA ARG A 91 14.65 20.53 -9.39
C ARG A 91 15.52 19.85 -8.32
N TYR A 92 14.95 18.86 -7.63
CA TYR A 92 15.64 18.13 -6.57
C TYR A 92 16.93 17.47 -7.08
N ILE A 93 16.87 16.74 -8.19
CA ILE A 93 18.04 16.07 -8.77
C ILE A 93 19.10 17.09 -9.19
N ALA A 94 18.71 18.20 -9.84
CA ALA A 94 19.63 19.25 -10.22
C ALA A 94 20.35 19.88 -9.01
N GLN A 95 19.69 19.95 -7.86
CA GLN A 95 20.28 20.40 -6.59
C GLN A 95 21.24 19.38 -5.96
N GLN A 96 21.00 18.07 -6.17
CA GLN A 96 21.90 17.01 -5.70
C GLN A 96 23.16 16.86 -6.56
N GLU A 97 23.12 17.30 -7.82
CA GLU A 97 24.21 17.20 -8.81
C GLU A 97 24.74 18.60 -9.19
N PRO A 98 25.27 19.40 -8.24
CA PRO A 98 25.64 20.80 -8.49
C PRO A 98 26.83 20.91 -9.46
N GLY A 99 26.71 21.81 -10.42
CA GLY A 99 27.76 22.07 -11.40
C GLY A 99 27.88 21.07 -12.56
N VAL A 100 26.93 20.13 -12.65
CA VAL A 100 26.81 19.19 -13.77
C VAL A 100 25.90 19.81 -14.83
N GLU A 101 26.31 19.85 -16.10
CA GLU A 101 25.54 20.43 -17.21
C GLU A 101 24.23 19.70 -17.43
N ASN A 102 24.26 18.36 -17.44
CA ASN A 102 23.07 17.51 -17.48
C ASN A 102 23.07 16.58 -16.26
N PRO A 103 22.28 16.88 -15.21
CA PRO A 103 22.26 16.11 -13.96
C PRO A 103 21.62 14.73 -14.10
N PHE A 104 21.01 14.42 -15.23
CA PHE A 104 20.38 13.13 -15.52
C PHE A 104 21.29 12.17 -16.28
N LYS A 105 22.41 12.68 -16.80
CA LYS A 105 23.38 11.89 -17.54
C LYS A 105 24.09 10.90 -16.60
N GLU A 106 24.20 9.66 -17.05
CA GLU A 106 24.77 8.56 -16.26
C GLU A 106 24.02 8.28 -14.94
N ARG A 107 22.77 8.76 -14.78
CA ARG A 107 21.92 8.50 -13.63
C ARG A 107 20.71 7.67 -14.03
N ARG A 108 20.39 6.68 -13.20
CA ARG A 108 19.21 5.80 -13.29
C ARG A 108 18.24 6.18 -12.20
N ILE A 109 17.13 6.73 -12.58
CA ILE A 109 16.19 7.36 -11.67
C ILE A 109 14.87 6.63 -11.75
N LEU A 110 14.34 6.21 -10.60
CA LEU A 110 12.98 5.70 -10.46
C LEU A 110 12.14 6.74 -9.73
N VAL A 111 11.05 7.15 -10.35
CA VAL A 111 10.06 8.03 -9.73
C VAL A 111 8.74 7.29 -9.60
N ILE A 112 8.14 7.31 -8.41
CA ILE A 112 6.81 6.75 -8.18
C ILE A 112 5.89 7.91 -7.83
N HIS A 113 4.96 8.21 -8.72
CA HIS A 113 3.91 9.20 -8.50
C HIS A 113 2.90 8.64 -7.50
N SER A 114 3.10 8.93 -6.23
CA SER A 114 2.28 8.46 -5.11
C SER A 114 1.58 9.59 -4.34
N GLY A 115 1.63 10.81 -4.84
CA GLY A 115 0.86 11.95 -4.34
C GLY A 115 -0.65 11.75 -4.52
N GLY A 116 -1.41 12.50 -3.73
CA GLY A 116 -2.87 12.43 -3.70
C GLY A 116 -3.40 11.85 -2.40
N ASP A 117 -4.64 12.25 -2.04
CA ASP A 117 -5.24 11.98 -0.72
C ASP A 117 -5.82 10.56 -0.59
N SER A 118 -5.62 9.68 -1.57
CA SER A 118 -6.23 8.34 -1.61
C SER A 118 -7.75 8.34 -1.41
N LYS A 119 -8.46 9.39 -1.90
CA LYS A 119 -9.91 9.61 -1.65
C LYS A 119 -10.79 8.42 -1.96
N ARG A 120 -10.41 7.57 -2.95
CA ARG A 120 -11.18 6.38 -3.35
C ARG A 120 -10.90 5.15 -2.49
N VAL A 121 -9.83 5.20 -1.67
CA VAL A 121 -9.44 4.19 -0.68
C VAL A 121 -9.06 4.88 0.64
N PRO A 122 -10.04 5.47 1.34
CA PRO A 122 -9.78 6.34 2.50
C PRO A 122 -8.98 5.67 3.62
N GLN A 123 -9.07 4.35 3.77
CA GLN A 123 -8.30 3.59 4.77
C GLN A 123 -6.78 3.69 4.56
N TYR A 124 -6.31 4.09 3.38
CA TYR A 124 -4.90 4.35 3.12
C TYR A 124 -4.55 5.84 3.02
N SER A 125 -5.47 6.74 3.36
CA SER A 125 -5.18 8.17 3.25
C SER A 125 -4.04 8.63 4.16
N ALA A 126 -3.93 8.10 5.38
CA ALA A 126 -2.91 8.49 6.36
C ALA A 126 -1.50 7.96 5.98
N ILE A 127 -1.38 6.66 5.71
CA ILE A 127 -0.09 6.01 5.44
C ILE A 127 0.28 5.97 3.96
N GLY A 128 -0.66 6.35 3.08
CA GLY A 128 -0.51 6.31 1.64
C GLY A 128 -0.79 4.95 1.01
N LYS A 129 -1.42 5.00 -0.14
CA LYS A 129 -1.83 3.84 -0.93
C LYS A 129 -0.66 2.95 -1.37
N LEU A 130 0.50 3.55 -1.58
CA LEU A 130 1.73 2.86 -1.97
C LEU A 130 2.18 1.81 -0.92
N PHE A 131 1.83 2.00 0.34
CA PHE A 131 2.16 1.07 1.41
C PHE A 131 0.98 0.16 1.81
N SER A 132 -0.06 0.08 0.95
CA SER A 132 -1.14 -0.89 1.14
C SER A 132 -0.64 -2.33 1.01
N PRO A 133 -1.19 -3.27 1.80
CA PRO A 133 -0.82 -4.68 1.71
C PRO A 133 -1.15 -5.30 0.35
N VAL A 134 -0.23 -6.14 -0.13
CA VAL A 134 -0.46 -7.06 -1.25
C VAL A 134 -0.70 -8.46 -0.67
N PRO A 135 -1.66 -9.25 -1.19
CA PRO A 135 -2.11 -10.48 -0.54
C PRO A 135 -1.14 -11.66 -0.74
N ARG A 136 0.13 -11.45 -0.38
CA ARG A 136 1.19 -12.46 -0.45
C ARG A 136 2.25 -12.28 0.64
N GLU A 137 2.98 -13.36 0.92
CA GLU A 137 4.26 -13.29 1.63
C GLU A 137 5.39 -13.23 0.60
N LEU A 138 6.34 -12.34 0.83
CA LEU A 138 7.59 -12.32 0.07
C LEU A 138 8.42 -13.60 0.34
N PRO A 139 9.36 -13.97 -0.54
CA PRO A 139 10.16 -15.18 -0.34
C PRO A 139 10.97 -15.22 0.97
N ASP A 140 11.17 -14.08 1.64
CA ASP A 140 11.80 -13.99 2.96
C ASP A 140 10.81 -14.16 4.13
N GLY A 141 9.52 -14.31 3.86
CA GLY A 141 8.45 -14.56 4.83
C GLY A 141 7.78 -13.30 5.38
N ARG A 142 8.13 -12.10 4.90
CA ARG A 142 7.41 -10.85 5.25
C ARG A 142 6.11 -10.73 4.46
N GLY A 143 5.11 -10.07 5.05
CA GLY A 143 3.99 -9.54 4.27
C GLY A 143 4.49 -8.52 3.26
N SER A 144 3.90 -8.51 2.06
CA SER A 144 4.25 -7.57 0.99
C SER A 144 3.37 -6.33 1.04
N THR A 145 3.94 -5.18 0.65
CA THR A 145 3.19 -3.96 0.32
C THR A 145 3.40 -3.61 -1.15
N LEU A 146 2.56 -2.73 -1.70
CA LEU A 146 2.71 -2.30 -3.09
C LEU A 146 4.08 -1.64 -3.33
N PHE A 147 4.63 -0.92 -2.35
CA PHE A 147 5.99 -0.38 -2.41
C PHE A 147 7.05 -1.49 -2.51
N ASP A 148 6.94 -2.55 -1.69
CA ASP A 148 7.87 -3.67 -1.73
C ASP A 148 7.83 -4.37 -3.11
N GLU A 149 6.63 -4.52 -3.69
CA GLU A 149 6.47 -5.07 -5.04
C GLU A 149 7.13 -4.20 -6.13
N PHE A 150 7.04 -2.87 -6.02
CA PHE A 150 7.76 -1.97 -6.92
C PHE A 150 9.28 -2.13 -6.79
N ILE A 151 9.80 -2.15 -5.57
CA ILE A 151 11.24 -2.29 -5.34
C ILE A 151 11.74 -3.63 -5.91
N VAL A 152 11.02 -4.73 -5.65
CA VAL A 152 11.37 -6.06 -6.18
C VAL A 152 11.24 -6.07 -7.71
N GLY A 153 10.07 -5.71 -8.25
CA GLY A 153 9.78 -5.79 -9.67
C GLY A 153 10.69 -4.91 -10.54
N MET A 154 11.15 -3.77 -10.01
CA MET A 154 12.02 -2.84 -10.74
C MET A 154 13.52 -3.06 -10.48
N SER A 155 13.92 -4.07 -9.68
CA SER A 155 15.34 -4.30 -9.33
C SER A 155 16.22 -4.71 -10.52
N GLY A 156 15.65 -5.36 -11.53
CA GLY A 156 16.39 -5.76 -12.75
C GLY A 156 16.47 -4.67 -13.82
N VAL A 157 15.62 -3.64 -13.76
CA VAL A 157 15.50 -2.60 -14.80
C VAL A 157 16.76 -1.73 -14.93
N PRO A 158 17.49 -1.34 -13.85
CA PRO A 158 18.69 -0.52 -13.97
C PRO A 158 19.77 -1.11 -14.89
N SER A 159 19.83 -2.42 -15.01
CA SER A 159 20.77 -3.11 -15.91
C SER A 159 20.38 -2.99 -17.39
N ARG A 160 19.17 -2.52 -17.72
CA ARG A 160 18.59 -2.40 -19.05
C ARG A 160 18.56 -0.99 -19.59
N ILE A 161 18.87 0.01 -18.76
CA ILE A 161 18.95 1.42 -19.10
C ILE A 161 20.33 1.96 -18.77
N GLN A 162 20.83 2.89 -19.57
CA GLN A 162 22.11 3.56 -19.28
C GLN A 162 21.90 4.73 -18.33
N GLU A 163 20.90 5.56 -18.63
CA GLU A 163 20.60 6.80 -17.93
C GLU A 163 19.15 7.19 -18.19
N GLY A 164 18.60 8.07 -17.39
CA GLY A 164 17.26 8.58 -17.54
C GLY A 164 16.35 8.21 -16.38
N MET A 165 15.06 8.50 -16.52
CA MET A 165 14.06 8.41 -15.46
C MET A 165 12.90 7.52 -15.88
N LEU A 166 12.65 6.46 -15.10
CA LEU A 166 11.41 5.68 -15.18
C LEU A 166 10.41 6.27 -14.20
N VAL A 167 9.24 6.67 -14.70
CA VAL A 167 8.11 7.15 -13.91
C VAL A 167 7.07 6.06 -13.83
N LEU A 168 6.54 5.77 -12.64
CA LEU A 168 5.48 4.80 -12.38
C LEU A 168 4.30 5.48 -11.68
N SER A 169 3.08 5.02 -11.97
CA SER A 169 1.91 5.33 -11.15
C SER A 169 1.92 4.51 -9.86
N GLY A 170 1.77 5.17 -8.72
CA GLY A 170 1.86 4.55 -7.38
C GLY A 170 0.64 3.70 -6.98
N ASP A 171 -0.31 3.48 -7.88
CA ASP A 171 -1.52 2.68 -7.64
C ASP A 171 -1.71 1.51 -8.62
N VAL A 172 -0.68 1.20 -9.39
CA VAL A 172 -0.69 0.11 -10.36
C VAL A 172 0.51 -0.80 -10.14
N LEU A 173 0.26 -2.07 -9.89
CA LEU A 173 1.30 -3.08 -9.92
C LEU A 173 1.44 -3.59 -11.36
N LEU A 174 2.60 -3.32 -11.96
CA LEU A 174 2.96 -3.79 -13.29
C LEU A 174 3.98 -4.93 -13.16
N LEU A 175 3.59 -6.12 -13.60
CA LEU A 175 4.43 -7.30 -13.59
C LEU A 175 4.88 -7.64 -15.02
N PHE A 176 6.18 -7.76 -15.22
CA PHE A 176 6.77 -8.09 -16.52
C PHE A 176 8.20 -8.60 -16.33
N ASN A 177 8.80 -9.11 -17.40
CA ASN A 177 10.22 -9.45 -17.37
C ASN A 177 11.06 -8.21 -17.74
N PRO A 178 11.98 -7.74 -16.89
CA PRO A 178 12.85 -6.58 -17.16
C PRO A 178 13.65 -6.72 -18.47
N LEU A 179 13.88 -7.92 -18.97
CA LEU A 179 14.56 -8.14 -20.26
C LEU A 179 13.77 -7.60 -21.47
N GLN A 180 12.47 -7.31 -21.31
CA GLN A 180 11.66 -6.69 -22.36
C GLN A 180 11.91 -5.18 -22.49
N ILE A 181 12.58 -4.55 -21.51
CA ILE A 181 12.90 -3.13 -21.55
C ILE A 181 14.09 -2.90 -22.49
N ASP A 182 13.86 -2.06 -23.48
CA ASP A 182 14.89 -1.48 -24.36
C ASP A 182 14.62 0.02 -24.47
N ALA A 183 15.20 0.78 -23.54
CA ALA A 183 14.97 2.20 -23.36
C ALA A 183 16.25 3.02 -23.43
N GLN A 184 17.06 2.78 -24.45
CA GLN A 184 18.24 3.60 -24.76
C GLN A 184 17.86 4.72 -25.73
N LEU A 185 17.18 5.77 -25.21
CA LEU A 185 16.57 6.83 -26.02
C LEU A 185 16.86 8.22 -25.42
N ASP A 186 17.02 9.22 -26.28
CA ASP A 186 17.03 10.62 -25.84
C ASP A 186 15.62 11.17 -25.57
N GLY A 187 14.59 10.59 -26.21
CA GLY A 187 13.19 10.94 -26.04
C GLY A 187 12.50 10.18 -24.92
N ALA A 188 11.29 9.71 -25.19
CA ALA A 188 10.50 8.92 -24.25
C ALA A 188 10.22 7.50 -24.75
N ALA A 189 9.88 6.61 -23.80
CA ALA A 189 9.29 5.31 -24.11
C ALA A 189 8.08 5.07 -23.20
N ALA A 190 6.89 4.98 -23.79
CA ALA A 190 5.67 4.59 -23.11
C ALA A 190 5.58 3.07 -22.98
N ILE A 191 5.32 2.59 -21.78
CA ILE A 191 5.17 1.15 -21.53
C ILE A 191 3.68 0.79 -21.62
N SER A 192 3.32 -0.11 -22.52
CA SER A 192 1.97 -0.59 -22.71
C SER A 192 1.86 -2.10 -22.59
N ILE A 193 0.63 -2.57 -22.39
CA ILE A 193 0.25 -3.98 -22.47
C ILE A 193 -1.00 -4.11 -23.32
N LYS A 194 -1.24 -5.33 -23.84
CA LYS A 194 -2.47 -5.61 -24.58
C LYS A 194 -3.59 -5.97 -23.62
N GLU A 195 -4.61 -5.11 -23.54
CA GLU A 195 -5.79 -5.30 -22.72
C GLU A 195 -7.08 -5.19 -23.53
N PRO A 196 -8.19 -5.83 -23.09
CA PRO A 196 -9.50 -5.64 -23.72
C PRO A 196 -9.90 -4.17 -23.77
N VAL A 197 -10.59 -3.77 -24.83
CA VAL A 197 -11.09 -2.39 -25.00
C VAL A 197 -11.95 -1.92 -23.83
N GLU A 198 -12.63 -2.86 -23.15
CA GLU A 198 -13.42 -2.57 -21.94
C GLU A 198 -12.56 -2.01 -20.79
N THR A 199 -11.31 -2.48 -20.66
CA THR A 199 -10.33 -1.90 -19.73
C THR A 199 -9.82 -0.56 -20.27
N GLY A 200 -9.49 -0.53 -21.57
CA GLY A 200 -8.92 0.65 -22.24
C GLY A 200 -9.77 1.93 -22.14
N LYS A 201 -11.09 1.81 -22.22
CA LYS A 201 -11.98 2.99 -22.11
C LYS A 201 -11.91 3.73 -20.77
N ASN A 202 -11.44 3.06 -19.72
CA ASN A 202 -11.32 3.66 -18.38
C ASN A 202 -9.91 4.21 -18.09
N HIS A 203 -8.97 3.96 -18.99
CA HIS A 203 -7.56 4.33 -18.88
C HIS A 203 -7.08 5.12 -20.10
N GLY A 204 -5.78 5.32 -20.23
CA GLY A 204 -5.16 5.80 -21.46
C GLY A 204 -4.94 4.66 -22.45
N VAL A 205 -5.00 4.98 -23.74
CA VAL A 205 -4.72 4.05 -24.83
C VAL A 205 -3.75 4.72 -25.80
N PHE A 206 -2.69 4.01 -26.16
CA PHE A 206 -1.75 4.46 -27.19
C PHE A 206 -2.15 3.90 -28.56
N LEU A 207 -2.06 4.73 -29.57
CA LEU A 207 -2.15 4.31 -30.96
C LEU A 207 -0.73 4.25 -31.55
N ASN A 208 -0.33 3.08 -32.06
CA ASN A 208 0.96 2.85 -32.70
C ASN A 208 0.96 3.43 -34.13
N ASP A 209 2.06 4.02 -34.58
CA ASP A 209 2.24 4.54 -35.94
C ASP A 209 2.63 3.45 -36.96
N GLY A 210 2.82 2.21 -36.51
CA GLY A 210 3.30 1.09 -37.31
C GLY A 210 4.82 0.93 -37.35
N HIS A 211 5.57 1.81 -36.64
CA HIS A 211 7.02 1.79 -36.54
C HIS A 211 7.51 1.80 -35.08
N ASP A 212 6.67 1.30 -34.15
CA ASP A 212 6.92 1.23 -32.70
C ASP A 212 7.00 2.61 -32.00
N TYR A 213 6.37 3.64 -32.59
CA TYR A 213 6.22 4.94 -31.95
C TYR A 213 4.75 5.26 -31.68
N VAL A 214 4.54 6.10 -30.67
CA VAL A 214 3.19 6.58 -30.33
C VAL A 214 2.76 7.61 -31.39
N LYS A 215 1.71 7.25 -32.12
CA LYS A 215 1.04 8.12 -33.08
C LYS A 215 0.11 9.10 -32.37
N CYS A 216 -0.71 8.58 -31.46
CA CYS A 216 -1.69 9.36 -30.70
C CYS A 216 -1.85 8.77 -29.29
N PHE A 217 -2.14 9.63 -28.32
CA PHE A 217 -2.51 9.25 -26.96
C PHE A 217 -3.97 9.56 -26.71
N LEU A 218 -4.78 8.54 -26.43
CA LEU A 218 -6.23 8.60 -26.31
C LEU A 218 -6.61 8.38 -24.85
N HIS A 219 -6.90 9.45 -24.11
CA HIS A 219 -7.18 9.36 -22.68
C HIS A 219 -8.69 9.21 -22.42
N LYS A 220 -9.11 8.09 -21.81
CA LYS A 220 -10.50 7.79 -21.38
C LYS A 220 -11.54 8.02 -22.46
N GLN A 221 -11.33 7.43 -23.62
CA GLN A 221 -12.22 7.55 -24.76
C GLN A 221 -13.31 6.46 -24.78
N THR A 222 -14.41 6.71 -25.48
CA THR A 222 -15.44 5.69 -25.72
C THR A 222 -14.91 4.55 -26.59
N GLU A 223 -15.48 3.35 -26.47
CA GLU A 223 -15.12 2.23 -27.32
C GLU A 223 -15.31 2.55 -28.82
N GLU A 224 -16.40 3.25 -29.16
CA GLU A 224 -16.69 3.67 -30.53
C GLU A 224 -15.55 4.52 -31.08
N HIS A 225 -15.13 5.53 -30.34
CA HIS A 225 -14.03 6.40 -30.75
C HIS A 225 -12.70 5.67 -30.85
N LEU A 226 -12.38 4.77 -29.90
CA LEU A 226 -11.17 3.93 -29.97
C LEU A 226 -11.16 3.05 -31.24
N ARG A 227 -12.32 2.51 -31.65
CA ARG A 227 -12.46 1.74 -32.90
C ARG A 227 -12.33 2.62 -34.15
N GLU A 228 -12.96 3.79 -34.17
CA GLU A 228 -12.84 4.76 -35.25
C GLU A 228 -11.41 5.21 -35.48
N MET A 229 -10.66 5.44 -34.41
CA MET A 229 -9.23 5.80 -34.47
C MET A 229 -8.32 4.63 -34.87
N GLY A 230 -8.83 3.40 -34.93
CA GLY A 230 -8.06 2.20 -35.24
C GLY A 230 -7.18 1.71 -34.08
N ALA A 231 -7.49 2.12 -32.84
CA ALA A 231 -6.74 1.71 -31.65
C ALA A 231 -7.09 0.28 -31.17
N VAL A 232 -8.20 -0.28 -31.64
CA VAL A 232 -8.64 -1.63 -31.27
C VAL A 232 -8.20 -2.62 -32.34
N ASN A 233 -7.41 -3.63 -31.98
CA ASN A 233 -6.94 -4.67 -32.90
C ASN A 233 -8.03 -5.70 -33.23
N GLU A 234 -7.73 -6.67 -34.12
CA GLU A 234 -8.66 -7.74 -34.56
C GLU A 234 -9.13 -8.63 -33.39
N ALA A 235 -8.34 -8.76 -32.32
CA ALA A 235 -8.68 -9.53 -31.13
C ALA A 235 -9.54 -8.74 -30.13
N GLY A 236 -9.86 -7.47 -30.41
CA GLY A 236 -10.61 -6.59 -29.50
C GLY A 236 -9.77 -5.95 -28.40
N ASN A 237 -8.44 -5.99 -28.53
CA ASN A 237 -7.52 -5.43 -27.55
C ASN A 237 -6.95 -4.07 -28.00
N VAL A 238 -6.52 -3.29 -27.03
CA VAL A 238 -5.86 -1.99 -27.19
C VAL A 238 -4.46 -2.02 -26.57
N ASP A 239 -3.61 -1.05 -26.91
CA ASP A 239 -2.35 -0.78 -26.21
C ASP A 239 -2.65 0.12 -25.01
N LEU A 240 -2.87 -0.52 -23.84
CA LEU A 240 -3.21 0.16 -22.60
C LEU A 240 -2.01 0.95 -22.07
N ASP A 241 -2.24 2.20 -21.67
CA ASP A 241 -1.29 2.97 -20.86
C ASP A 241 -1.19 2.36 -19.45
N THR A 242 -0.01 1.87 -19.12
CA THR A 242 0.25 1.26 -17.81
C THR A 242 0.59 2.28 -16.71
N GLY A 243 0.66 3.57 -17.05
CA GLY A 243 1.18 4.60 -16.16
C GLY A 243 2.69 4.53 -15.94
N ALA A 244 3.39 3.70 -16.72
CA ALA A 244 4.84 3.58 -16.68
C ALA A 244 5.46 4.19 -17.94
N VAL A 245 6.33 5.19 -17.76
CA VAL A 245 6.98 5.91 -18.87
C VAL A 245 8.43 6.16 -18.54
N PHE A 246 9.31 5.87 -19.50
CA PHE A 246 10.72 6.22 -19.43
C PHE A 246 11.00 7.53 -20.15
N PHE A 247 11.77 8.41 -19.53
CA PHE A 247 12.31 9.65 -20.12
C PHE A 247 13.82 9.59 -20.19
N GLY A 248 14.37 9.77 -21.38
CA GLY A 248 15.81 9.87 -21.61
C GLY A 248 16.41 11.18 -21.05
N SER A 249 17.72 11.18 -20.84
CA SER A 249 18.41 12.33 -20.23
C SER A 249 18.30 13.62 -21.05
N GLY A 250 18.22 13.54 -22.39
CA GLY A 250 18.03 14.69 -23.27
C GLY A 250 16.66 15.36 -23.09
N LEU A 251 15.60 14.56 -23.02
CA LEU A 251 14.24 15.04 -22.76
C LEU A 251 14.12 15.66 -21.36
N LEU A 252 14.70 15.02 -20.34
CA LEU A 252 14.74 15.55 -18.97
C LEU A 252 15.48 16.89 -18.89
N GLN A 253 16.58 17.02 -19.62
CA GLN A 253 17.34 18.26 -19.70
C GLN A 253 16.53 19.39 -20.38
N ALA A 254 15.76 19.07 -21.42
CA ALA A 254 14.87 20.03 -22.06
C ALA A 254 13.78 20.55 -21.11
N LEU A 255 13.17 19.63 -20.33
CA LEU A 255 12.20 20.00 -19.28
C LEU A 255 12.84 20.81 -18.16
N LEU A 256 14.05 20.43 -17.67
CA LEU A 256 14.78 21.20 -16.66
C LEU A 256 15.11 22.62 -17.16
N GLY A 257 15.38 22.78 -18.45
CA GLY A 257 15.62 24.08 -19.08
C GLY A 257 14.46 25.07 -18.93
N LEU A 258 13.23 24.57 -18.83
CA LEU A 258 12.02 25.40 -18.61
C LEU A 258 12.02 26.09 -17.24
N ILE A 259 12.62 25.46 -16.25
CA ILE A 259 12.69 25.96 -14.87
C ILE A 259 14.11 26.47 -14.49
N SER A 260 14.98 26.68 -15.47
CA SER A 260 16.38 27.09 -15.24
C SER A 260 16.72 28.40 -15.97
N THR A 261 17.73 29.12 -15.45
CA THR A 261 18.39 30.28 -16.07
C THR A 261 19.89 30.08 -15.92
N ASP A 262 20.64 30.18 -17.02
CA ASP A 262 22.11 30.00 -17.04
C ASP A 262 22.59 28.70 -16.40
N GLY A 263 21.83 27.62 -16.60
CA GLY A 263 22.14 26.27 -16.06
C GLY A 263 21.87 26.10 -14.56
N GLN A 264 21.22 27.06 -13.92
CA GLN A 264 20.81 27.00 -12.52
C GLN A 264 19.28 27.02 -12.42
N VAL A 265 18.71 26.27 -11.47
CA VAL A 265 17.26 26.33 -11.20
C VAL A 265 16.88 27.75 -10.79
N ASP A 266 15.85 28.27 -11.44
CA ASP A 266 15.28 29.60 -11.23
C ASP A 266 13.93 29.45 -10.51
N ASP A 267 13.84 29.94 -9.28
CA ASP A 267 12.63 29.79 -8.46
C ASP A 267 11.40 30.46 -9.07
N VAL A 268 11.58 31.58 -9.78
CA VAL A 268 10.44 32.27 -10.43
C VAL A 268 9.88 31.40 -11.57
N LYS A 269 10.77 30.87 -12.42
CA LYS A 269 10.38 29.96 -13.49
C LYS A 269 9.80 28.67 -12.95
N PHE A 270 10.41 28.09 -11.89
CA PHE A 270 9.91 26.88 -11.23
C PHE A 270 8.45 27.06 -10.76
N HIS A 271 8.16 28.17 -10.08
CA HIS A 271 6.80 28.45 -9.60
C HIS A 271 5.78 28.71 -10.72
N GLN A 272 6.20 29.00 -11.95
CA GLN A 272 5.28 29.06 -13.10
C GLN A 272 4.73 27.67 -13.47
N PHE A 273 5.53 26.60 -13.32
CA PHE A 273 5.15 25.25 -13.68
C PHE A 273 4.68 24.42 -12.49
N CYS A 274 5.10 24.78 -11.28
CA CYS A 274 4.80 24.03 -10.06
C CYS A 274 3.90 24.86 -9.15
N ASN A 275 2.60 24.94 -9.49
CA ASN A 275 1.59 25.68 -8.74
C ASN A 275 0.20 25.06 -8.93
N GLU A 276 -0.75 25.48 -8.11
CA GLU A 276 -2.13 24.96 -8.11
C GLU A 276 -2.95 25.48 -9.30
N GLU A 277 -2.63 26.64 -9.84
CA GLU A 277 -3.37 27.26 -10.94
C GLU A 277 -3.09 26.53 -12.27
N ALA A 278 -1.82 26.32 -12.62
CA ALA A 278 -1.43 25.57 -13.82
C ALA A 278 -1.74 24.08 -13.69
N ARG A 279 -1.48 23.47 -12.54
CA ARG A 279 -1.74 22.07 -12.21
C ARG A 279 -1.41 21.09 -13.36
N ILE A 280 -0.16 21.13 -13.79
CA ILE A 280 0.31 20.41 -14.98
C ILE A 280 0.17 18.89 -14.78
N SER A 281 -0.38 18.21 -15.80
CA SER A 281 -0.49 16.75 -15.85
C SER A 281 0.74 16.12 -16.49
N PHE A 282 1.32 15.11 -15.84
CA PHE A 282 2.37 14.31 -16.47
C PHE A 282 1.86 13.63 -17.75
N TYR A 283 0.71 12.98 -17.65
CA TYR A 283 0.16 12.20 -18.75
C TYR A 283 -0.43 13.08 -19.87
N GLY A 284 -1.18 14.11 -19.50
CA GLY A 284 -1.78 15.03 -20.47
C GLY A 284 -0.78 16.01 -21.07
N ASP A 285 0.08 16.60 -20.25
CA ASP A 285 0.87 17.75 -20.70
C ASP A 285 2.29 17.40 -21.14
N PHE A 286 2.86 16.24 -20.70
CA PHE A 286 4.17 15.81 -21.21
C PHE A 286 4.07 14.75 -22.29
N LEU A 287 3.11 13.78 -22.22
CA LEU A 287 3.06 12.71 -23.21
C LEU A 287 2.39 13.14 -24.51
N TYR A 288 1.36 14.02 -24.44
CA TYR A 288 0.65 14.47 -25.62
C TYR A 288 1.57 15.13 -26.67
N PRO A 289 2.48 16.07 -26.31
CA PRO A 289 3.39 16.68 -27.27
C PRO A 289 4.38 15.72 -27.94
N LEU A 290 4.62 14.55 -27.33
CA LEU A 290 5.57 13.55 -27.83
C LEU A 290 4.94 12.58 -28.85
N ALA A 291 3.63 12.59 -29.03
CA ALA A 291 2.93 11.79 -30.02
C ALA A 291 3.06 12.40 -31.42
N SER A 292 3.29 11.56 -32.46
CA SER A 292 3.66 12.05 -33.79
C SER A 292 2.55 12.81 -34.53
N ASP A 293 1.27 12.52 -34.21
CA ASP A 293 0.10 13.22 -34.80
C ASP A 293 -0.42 14.35 -33.90
N SER A 294 0.29 14.71 -32.82
CA SER A 294 -0.12 15.81 -31.97
C SER A 294 0.01 17.18 -32.65
N THR A 295 -0.89 18.11 -32.32
CA THR A 295 -0.83 19.49 -32.77
C THR A 295 -0.95 20.43 -31.57
N LEU A 296 -0.32 21.61 -31.65
CA LEU A 296 -0.41 22.60 -30.57
C LEU A 296 -1.86 23.10 -30.37
N GLU A 297 -2.63 23.19 -31.44
CA GLU A 297 -4.03 23.64 -31.38
C GLU A 297 -4.90 22.64 -30.59
N ASP A 298 -4.73 21.36 -30.81
CA ASP A 298 -5.49 20.33 -30.11
C ASP A 298 -4.95 20.13 -28.69
N PHE A 299 -3.65 20.28 -28.47
CA PHE A 299 -3.03 20.27 -27.15
C PHE A 299 -3.68 21.27 -26.18
N TYR A 300 -4.06 22.47 -26.66
CA TYR A 300 -4.76 23.43 -25.82
C TYR A 300 -6.16 22.98 -25.40
N LYS A 301 -6.76 22.03 -26.12
CA LYS A 301 -8.12 21.50 -25.86
C LYS A 301 -8.12 20.25 -25.00
N GLU A 302 -6.92 19.64 -24.80
CA GLU A 302 -6.79 18.41 -24.01
C GLU A 302 -7.28 18.62 -22.56
N ALA A 303 -7.82 17.55 -21.98
CA ALA A 303 -8.29 17.56 -20.60
C ALA A 303 -7.17 17.94 -19.62
N ALA A 304 -7.50 18.79 -18.65
CA ALA A 304 -6.59 19.23 -17.60
C ALA A 304 -6.83 18.45 -16.30
N GLU A 305 -5.81 18.35 -15.44
CA GLU A 305 -6.01 17.88 -14.05
C GLU A 305 -6.77 18.90 -13.19
N GLY A 306 -6.66 20.19 -13.52
CA GLY A 306 -7.40 21.31 -12.96
C GLY A 306 -8.41 21.87 -13.97
N GLU A 307 -8.50 23.17 -14.04
CA GLU A 307 -9.31 23.90 -15.02
C GLU A 307 -8.43 24.36 -16.19
N LEU A 308 -9.02 24.43 -17.38
CA LEU A 308 -8.40 25.09 -18.53
C LEU A 308 -8.36 26.58 -18.27
N ASN A 309 -7.17 27.16 -18.06
CA ASN A 309 -6.97 28.58 -17.77
C ASN A 309 -5.73 29.11 -18.49
N GLU A 310 -5.48 30.42 -18.34
CA GLU A 310 -4.39 31.12 -19.03
C GLU A 310 -3.00 30.63 -18.55
N ALA A 311 -2.83 30.34 -17.25
CA ALA A 311 -1.57 29.84 -16.68
C ALA A 311 -1.20 28.47 -17.27
N LEU A 312 -2.16 27.54 -17.37
CA LEU A 312 -1.95 26.24 -18.01
C LEU A 312 -1.65 26.40 -19.51
N HIS A 313 -2.37 27.29 -20.20
CA HIS A 313 -2.14 27.56 -21.62
C HIS A 313 -0.71 28.06 -21.88
N GLU A 314 -0.20 29.00 -21.07
CA GLU A 314 1.20 29.46 -21.18
C GLU A 314 2.20 28.32 -20.92
N CYS A 315 1.95 27.50 -19.89
CA CYS A 315 2.79 26.34 -19.58
C CYS A 315 2.80 25.35 -20.74
N ARG A 316 1.63 25.01 -21.31
CA ARG A 316 1.51 24.11 -22.48
C ARG A 316 2.31 24.63 -23.68
N THR A 317 2.25 25.94 -23.94
CA THR A 317 3.04 26.55 -25.03
C THR A 317 4.54 26.35 -24.84
N LYS A 318 5.03 26.57 -23.62
CA LYS A 318 6.45 26.42 -23.29
C LYS A 318 6.88 24.94 -23.32
N ILE A 319 6.08 24.04 -22.76
CA ILE A 319 6.31 22.59 -22.78
C ILE A 319 6.35 22.10 -24.24
N TRP A 320 5.37 22.47 -25.06
CA TRP A 320 5.35 22.12 -26.48
C TRP A 320 6.66 22.49 -27.18
N ASN A 321 7.07 23.74 -27.04
CA ASN A 321 8.29 24.25 -27.70
C ASN A 321 9.56 23.54 -27.22
N ALA A 322 9.57 23.04 -25.98
CA ALA A 322 10.73 22.34 -25.42
C ALA A 322 10.82 20.88 -25.86
N ILE A 323 9.68 20.17 -26.00
CA ILE A 323 9.72 18.72 -26.09
C ILE A 323 9.06 18.10 -27.30
N HIS A 324 8.24 18.80 -28.11
CA HIS A 324 7.53 18.20 -29.25
C HIS A 324 8.45 17.68 -30.37
N SER A 325 9.74 18.07 -30.37
CA SER A 325 10.71 17.54 -31.30
C SER A 325 11.29 16.16 -30.91
N PHE A 326 11.04 15.73 -29.68
CA PHE A 326 11.38 14.38 -29.23
C PHE A 326 10.29 13.40 -29.65
N SER A 327 10.65 12.14 -29.82
CA SER A 327 9.73 11.05 -30.12
C SER A 327 9.44 10.20 -28.89
N MET A 328 8.28 9.54 -28.88
CA MET A 328 7.89 8.58 -27.85
C MET A 328 7.76 7.19 -28.46
N LYS A 329 8.67 6.28 -28.10
CA LYS A 329 8.61 4.87 -28.47
C LYS A 329 7.47 4.19 -27.72
N LEU A 330 6.82 3.22 -28.33
CA LEU A 330 5.83 2.37 -27.68
C LEU A 330 6.43 0.99 -27.39
N LEU A 331 6.60 0.68 -26.11
CA LEU A 331 7.09 -0.61 -25.62
C LEU A 331 5.91 -1.46 -25.16
N CYS A 332 5.41 -2.34 -26.02
CA CYS A 332 4.34 -3.25 -25.65
C CYS A 332 4.92 -4.52 -25.01
N LEU A 333 4.71 -4.67 -23.69
CA LEU A 333 5.21 -5.80 -22.92
C LEU A 333 4.30 -7.03 -23.08
N SER A 334 4.90 -8.21 -23.26
CA SER A 334 4.17 -9.48 -23.36
C SER A 334 5.09 -10.67 -23.06
N PRO A 335 4.78 -11.57 -22.08
CA PRO A 335 3.64 -11.41 -21.16
C PRO A 335 3.89 -10.32 -20.11
N ALA A 336 2.84 -9.67 -19.72
CA ALA A 336 2.81 -8.70 -18.62
C ALA A 336 1.44 -8.72 -17.95
N GLU A 337 1.35 -8.21 -16.74
CA GLU A 337 0.11 -8.13 -15.95
C GLU A 337 -0.03 -6.73 -15.35
N PHE A 338 -1.22 -6.17 -15.42
CA PHE A 338 -1.58 -4.84 -14.91
C PHE A 338 -2.64 -4.99 -13.82
N ILE A 339 -2.28 -4.69 -12.57
CA ILE A 339 -3.16 -4.82 -11.42
C ILE A 339 -3.39 -3.45 -10.81
N HIS A 340 -4.62 -2.96 -10.91
CA HIS A 340 -4.99 -1.63 -10.42
C HIS A 340 -5.58 -1.68 -9.01
N PHE A 341 -5.05 -0.84 -8.12
CA PHE A 341 -5.51 -0.64 -6.74
C PHE A 341 -6.38 0.63 -6.65
N GLY A 342 -7.51 0.66 -7.35
CA GLY A 342 -8.27 1.88 -7.63
C GLY A 342 -9.16 2.37 -6.49
N THR A 343 -10.13 1.57 -6.08
CA THR A 343 -11.16 1.91 -5.09
C THR A 343 -11.20 0.88 -3.96
N THR A 344 -11.85 1.22 -2.84
CA THR A 344 -12.05 0.28 -1.72
C THR A 344 -12.75 -1.02 -2.17
N ARG A 345 -13.75 -0.91 -3.08
CA ARG A 345 -14.44 -2.08 -3.63
C ARG A 345 -13.51 -2.95 -4.48
N GLU A 346 -12.78 -2.33 -5.41
CA GLU A 346 -11.82 -3.06 -6.27
C GLU A 346 -10.76 -3.77 -5.44
N LEU A 347 -10.20 -3.09 -4.44
CA LEU A 347 -9.22 -3.68 -3.54
C LEU A 347 -9.82 -4.87 -2.76
N ARG A 348 -10.99 -4.72 -2.14
CA ARG A 348 -11.66 -5.81 -1.44
C ARG A 348 -11.90 -6.99 -2.39
N ASP A 349 -12.44 -6.73 -3.58
CA ASP A 349 -12.72 -7.79 -4.55
C ASP A 349 -11.43 -8.47 -5.04
N LEU A 350 -10.34 -7.71 -5.20
CA LEU A 350 -9.03 -8.23 -5.56
C LEU A 350 -8.48 -9.22 -4.51
N VAL A 351 -8.59 -8.91 -3.22
CA VAL A 351 -8.06 -9.76 -2.14
C VAL A 351 -9.01 -10.89 -1.72
N THR A 352 -10.29 -10.83 -2.12
CA THR A 352 -11.30 -11.82 -1.78
C THR A 352 -11.69 -12.69 -2.98
N ARG A 353 -12.42 -12.13 -3.94
CA ARG A 353 -13.00 -12.85 -5.09
C ARG A 353 -11.97 -13.22 -6.14
N ASN A 354 -11.06 -12.27 -6.46
CA ASN A 354 -10.15 -12.36 -7.60
C ASN A 354 -8.74 -12.82 -7.20
N VAL A 355 -8.49 -13.05 -5.92
CA VAL A 355 -7.15 -13.46 -5.45
C VAL A 355 -6.68 -14.77 -6.11
N GLN A 356 -7.60 -15.65 -6.48
CA GLN A 356 -7.29 -16.93 -7.13
C GLN A 356 -6.71 -16.75 -8.54
N ASP A 357 -7.04 -15.66 -9.22
CA ASP A 357 -6.50 -15.35 -10.54
C ASP A 357 -4.98 -15.12 -10.48
N TYR A 358 -4.46 -14.80 -9.29
CA TYR A 358 -3.06 -14.50 -9.01
C TYR A 358 -2.36 -15.56 -8.14
N GLU A 359 -2.93 -16.77 -7.98
CA GLU A 359 -2.27 -17.88 -7.26
C GLU A 359 -0.88 -18.21 -7.83
N PHE A 360 -0.68 -17.97 -9.12
CA PHE A 360 0.64 -18.17 -9.77
C PHE A 360 1.72 -17.22 -9.24
N LEU A 361 1.35 -16.14 -8.56
CA LEU A 361 2.22 -15.21 -7.84
C LEU A 361 2.28 -15.50 -6.33
N ASP A 362 1.79 -16.66 -5.90
CA ASP A 362 1.65 -17.03 -4.49
C ASP A 362 0.70 -16.10 -3.69
N TRP A 363 -0.24 -15.43 -4.38
CA TRP A 363 -1.28 -14.64 -3.71
C TRP A 363 -2.27 -15.55 -2.98
N LYS A 364 -2.71 -15.12 -1.81
CA LYS A 364 -3.61 -15.88 -0.93
C LYS A 364 -4.50 -14.95 -0.12
N MET A 365 -5.69 -15.41 0.20
CA MET A 365 -6.65 -14.61 0.97
C MET A 365 -6.12 -14.21 2.35
N GLN A 366 -5.25 -15.02 2.95
CA GLN A 366 -4.78 -14.79 4.32
C GLN A 366 -3.25 -14.75 4.39
N VAL A 367 -2.74 -13.59 4.78
CA VAL A 367 -1.31 -13.29 4.97
C VAL A 367 -1.09 -12.86 6.41
N ASN A 368 -0.16 -13.51 7.10
CA ASN A 368 0.14 -13.23 8.51
C ASN A 368 -1.11 -13.23 9.40
N VAL A 369 -1.80 -14.36 9.49
CA VAL A 369 -3.01 -14.54 10.30
C VAL A 369 -2.70 -15.48 11.46
N ALA A 370 -3.12 -15.13 12.66
CA ALA A 370 -2.84 -15.92 13.87
C ALA A 370 -3.47 -17.32 13.81
N VAL A 371 -4.75 -17.40 13.41
CA VAL A 371 -5.49 -18.65 13.25
C VAL A 371 -6.15 -18.64 11.88
N PRO A 372 -5.71 -19.46 10.92
CA PRO A 372 -6.33 -19.53 9.60
C PRO A 372 -7.79 -19.97 9.69
N LYS A 373 -8.65 -19.29 8.97
CA LYS A 373 -10.09 -19.61 8.83
C LYS A 373 -10.51 -19.37 7.38
N GLU A 374 -11.53 -20.09 6.92
CA GLU A 374 -12.02 -19.96 5.54
C GLU A 374 -13.06 -18.83 5.40
N GLY A 375 -13.24 -18.34 4.16
CA GLY A 375 -14.37 -17.50 3.75
C GLY A 375 -14.13 -16.00 3.74
N PHE A 376 -13.01 -15.49 4.23
CA PHE A 376 -12.66 -14.07 4.24
C PHE A 376 -11.18 -13.83 3.96
N ALA A 377 -10.84 -12.63 3.51
CA ALA A 377 -9.46 -12.21 3.34
C ALA A 377 -8.93 -11.50 4.59
N ALA A 378 -7.65 -11.68 4.88
CA ALA A 378 -7.01 -11.03 6.01
C ALA A 378 -5.51 -10.79 5.80
N HIS A 379 -5.05 -9.64 6.26
CA HIS A 379 -3.63 -9.29 6.33
C HIS A 379 -3.31 -8.79 7.73
N ASN A 380 -2.35 -9.46 8.40
CA ASN A 380 -1.94 -9.09 9.75
C ASN A 380 -3.13 -8.99 10.72
N ALA A 381 -3.88 -10.08 10.87
CA ALA A 381 -5.11 -10.09 11.67
C ALA A 381 -5.19 -11.27 12.65
N TYR A 382 -5.82 -11.00 13.79
CA TYR A 382 -6.16 -12.02 14.77
C TYR A 382 -7.69 -12.16 14.92
N VAL A 383 -8.21 -13.32 14.54
CA VAL A 383 -9.62 -13.67 14.70
C VAL A 383 -9.75 -14.74 15.80
N GLY A 384 -10.36 -14.37 16.91
CA GLY A 384 -10.57 -15.24 18.06
C GLY A 384 -11.43 -16.48 17.71
N ARG A 385 -11.34 -17.51 18.55
CA ARG A 385 -11.98 -18.82 18.31
C ARG A 385 -13.50 -18.70 18.10
N HIS A 386 -14.18 -17.85 18.86
CA HIS A 386 -15.63 -17.69 18.84
C HIS A 386 -16.14 -16.56 17.94
N ALA A 387 -15.21 -15.81 17.33
CA ALA A 387 -15.57 -14.74 16.42
C ALA A 387 -15.96 -15.31 15.05
N GLU A 388 -17.00 -14.72 14.46
CA GLU A 388 -17.53 -15.05 13.15
C GLU A 388 -17.20 -13.92 12.16
N VAL A 389 -16.71 -14.27 10.98
CA VAL A 389 -16.42 -13.30 9.91
C VAL A 389 -17.18 -13.72 8.66
N GLY A 390 -17.95 -12.79 8.12
CA GLY A 390 -18.77 -12.99 6.92
C GLY A 390 -17.92 -13.20 5.66
N LYS A 391 -18.53 -13.80 4.66
CA LYS A 391 -17.87 -14.02 3.36
C LYS A 391 -17.42 -12.70 2.74
N GLU A 392 -16.33 -12.75 1.99
CA GLU A 392 -15.78 -11.60 1.27
C GLU A 392 -15.45 -10.40 2.16
N ALA A 393 -15.43 -10.56 3.49
CA ALA A 393 -14.88 -9.56 4.38
C ALA A 393 -13.35 -9.49 4.22
N TYR A 394 -12.77 -8.32 4.44
CA TYR A 394 -11.32 -8.09 4.47
C TYR A 394 -10.91 -7.47 5.80
N LEU A 395 -10.01 -8.14 6.50
CA LEU A 395 -9.47 -7.70 7.78
C LEU A 395 -8.00 -7.31 7.62
N GLU A 396 -7.64 -6.12 8.04
CA GLU A 396 -6.29 -5.58 7.91
C GLU A 396 -5.85 -4.95 9.22
N ASN A 397 -4.70 -5.37 9.75
CA ASN A 397 -4.20 -4.86 11.03
C ASN A 397 -5.30 -4.82 12.11
N ALA A 398 -6.00 -5.93 12.31
CA ALA A 398 -7.23 -5.95 13.07
C ALA A 398 -7.30 -7.10 14.09
N TYR A 399 -8.02 -6.86 15.19
CA TYR A 399 -8.42 -7.87 16.14
C TYR A 399 -9.93 -8.05 16.13
N VAL A 400 -10.40 -9.30 16.01
CA VAL A 400 -11.81 -9.68 16.09
C VAL A 400 -11.96 -10.74 17.19
N LEU A 401 -12.46 -10.36 18.34
CA LEU A 401 -12.35 -11.11 19.59
C LEU A 401 -13.72 -11.43 20.21
N GLY A 402 -13.73 -12.43 21.09
CA GLY A 402 -14.94 -12.87 21.80
C GLY A 402 -15.99 -13.40 20.85
N ASN A 403 -17.24 -13.01 21.03
CA ASN A 403 -18.40 -13.39 20.19
C ASN A 403 -18.70 -12.30 19.13
N ALA A 404 -17.68 -11.62 18.64
CA ALA A 404 -17.85 -10.60 17.59
C ALA A 404 -18.32 -11.25 16.28
N LYS A 405 -19.20 -10.55 15.56
CA LYS A 405 -19.69 -10.94 14.24
C LYS A 405 -19.42 -9.83 13.24
N ILE A 406 -18.75 -10.16 12.17
CA ILE A 406 -18.47 -9.23 11.07
C ILE A 406 -19.33 -9.60 9.87
N GLY A 407 -20.06 -8.63 9.35
CA GLY A 407 -20.95 -8.82 8.20
C GLY A 407 -20.21 -9.08 6.90
N GLU A 408 -20.94 -9.62 5.92
CA GLU A 408 -20.41 -9.95 4.60
C GLU A 408 -19.87 -8.72 3.85
N GLY A 409 -18.71 -8.86 3.20
CA GLY A 409 -18.10 -7.83 2.36
C GLY A 409 -17.62 -6.58 3.12
N THR A 410 -17.50 -6.66 4.44
CA THR A 410 -17.03 -5.56 5.29
C THR A 410 -15.51 -5.48 5.31
N VAL A 411 -14.98 -4.27 5.32
CA VAL A 411 -13.54 -3.99 5.45
C VAL A 411 -13.27 -3.43 6.85
N ILE A 412 -12.38 -4.09 7.59
CA ILE A 412 -11.92 -3.66 8.92
C ILE A 412 -10.43 -3.36 8.83
N SER A 413 -10.04 -2.13 9.13
CA SER A 413 -8.64 -1.70 9.10
C SER A 413 -8.30 -0.94 10.40
N HIS A 414 -7.28 -1.40 11.12
CA HIS A 414 -6.79 -0.80 12.38
C HIS A 414 -7.85 -0.65 13.49
N VAL A 415 -8.75 -1.63 13.57
CA VAL A 415 -9.84 -1.66 14.58
C VAL A 415 -9.79 -2.93 15.40
N LYS A 416 -9.93 -2.78 16.73
CA LYS A 416 -10.14 -3.89 17.66
C LYS A 416 -11.62 -4.04 17.96
N ILE A 417 -12.20 -5.16 17.55
CA ILE A 417 -13.62 -5.48 17.71
C ILE A 417 -13.76 -6.61 18.74
N LYS A 418 -14.60 -6.40 19.75
CA LYS A 418 -14.84 -7.41 20.80
C LYS A 418 -16.31 -7.45 21.19
N ASN A 419 -16.92 -8.64 21.11
CA ASN A 419 -18.31 -8.91 21.56
C ASN A 419 -19.36 -7.97 20.94
N CYS A 420 -19.21 -7.56 19.70
CA CYS A 420 -20.22 -6.74 19.00
C CYS A 420 -20.44 -7.26 17.58
N GLU A 421 -21.55 -6.85 16.99
CA GLU A 421 -21.95 -7.18 15.63
C GLU A 421 -21.69 -5.96 14.72
N ILE A 422 -20.99 -6.19 13.62
CA ILE A 422 -20.65 -5.17 12.62
C ILE A 422 -21.41 -5.50 11.33
N PRO A 423 -22.16 -4.55 10.78
CA PRO A 423 -22.93 -4.74 9.55
C PRO A 423 -22.07 -5.09 8.34
N GLY A 424 -22.72 -5.62 7.29
CA GLY A 424 -22.08 -5.90 6.00
C GLY A 424 -21.87 -4.66 5.13
N GLN A 425 -20.98 -4.77 4.15
CA GLN A 425 -20.72 -3.77 3.09
C GLN A 425 -20.26 -2.40 3.59
N ILE A 426 -19.66 -2.33 4.78
CA ILE A 426 -19.09 -1.10 5.36
C ILE A 426 -17.57 -1.18 5.51
N VAL A 427 -16.95 -0.05 5.69
CA VAL A 427 -15.55 0.10 6.10
C VAL A 427 -15.53 0.67 7.51
N LEU A 428 -14.78 0.03 8.39
CA LEU A 428 -14.37 0.59 9.68
C LEU A 428 -12.85 0.78 9.64
N HIS A 429 -12.40 2.01 9.83
CA HIS A 429 -10.97 2.33 9.86
C HIS A 429 -10.63 3.17 11.08
N GLY A 430 -9.74 2.64 11.93
CA GLY A 430 -9.26 3.34 13.13
C GLY A 430 -8.06 4.23 12.82
N ILE A 431 -8.05 5.41 13.39
CA ILE A 431 -6.92 6.36 13.36
C ILE A 431 -6.61 6.81 14.78
N GLU A 432 -5.34 6.81 15.13
CA GLU A 432 -4.80 7.54 16.26
C GLU A 432 -4.40 8.94 15.81
N LEU A 433 -4.84 9.96 16.53
CA LEU A 433 -4.55 11.35 16.25
C LEU A 433 -3.32 11.81 17.02
N ILE A 434 -2.61 12.81 16.50
CA ILE A 434 -1.58 13.52 17.26
C ILE A 434 -2.19 13.99 18.59
N GLY A 435 -1.55 13.62 19.70
CA GLY A 435 -2.08 13.87 21.06
C GLY A 435 -2.85 12.69 21.67
N GLY A 436 -2.90 11.53 20.99
CA GLY A 436 -3.37 10.26 21.56
C GLY A 436 -4.87 10.01 21.48
N LYS A 437 -5.69 10.97 21.00
CA LYS A 437 -7.11 10.76 20.76
C LYS A 437 -7.35 9.80 19.60
N LYS A 438 -8.55 9.23 19.52
CA LYS A 438 -8.91 8.17 18.56
C LYS A 438 -10.12 8.59 17.74
N VAL A 439 -10.11 8.18 16.47
CA VAL A 439 -11.27 8.28 15.57
C VAL A 439 -11.47 6.94 14.88
N VAL A 440 -12.69 6.45 14.82
CA VAL A 440 -13.07 5.35 13.94
C VAL A 440 -13.94 5.90 12.82
N ARG A 441 -13.43 5.89 11.60
CA ARG A 441 -14.17 6.31 10.40
C ARG A 441 -15.03 5.17 9.91
N ILE A 442 -16.29 5.47 9.60
CA ILE A 442 -17.25 4.51 9.03
C ILE A 442 -17.84 5.06 7.74
N TYR A 443 -17.83 4.25 6.69
CA TYR A 443 -18.44 4.58 5.40
C TYR A 443 -18.76 3.28 4.65
N GLY A 444 -19.60 3.35 3.62
CA GLY A 444 -19.94 2.19 2.79
C GLY A 444 -18.79 1.80 1.85
N VAL A 445 -18.61 0.52 1.60
CA VAL A 445 -17.64 0.05 0.58
C VAL A 445 -17.88 0.68 -0.79
N PRO A 446 -19.14 0.91 -1.24
CA PRO A 446 -19.42 1.58 -2.51
C PRO A 446 -19.41 3.11 -2.45
N ASP A 447 -19.26 3.72 -1.27
CA ASP A 447 -19.35 5.17 -1.15
C ASP A 447 -18.24 5.88 -1.91
N ASN A 448 -18.58 7.02 -2.52
CA ASN A 448 -17.62 7.84 -3.24
C ASN A 448 -17.34 9.15 -2.51
N PRO A 449 -16.18 9.27 -1.83
CA PRO A 449 -15.82 10.50 -1.13
C PRO A 449 -15.73 11.76 -2.01
N LYS A 450 -15.64 11.59 -3.33
CA LYS A 450 -15.65 12.69 -4.30
C LYS A 450 -17.09 13.15 -4.70
N ALA A 451 -18.12 12.49 -4.19
CA ALA A 451 -19.50 12.89 -4.44
C ALA A 451 -19.82 14.18 -3.68
N LYS A 452 -20.56 15.08 -4.31
CA LYS A 452 -20.82 16.46 -3.84
C LYS A 452 -22.30 16.69 -3.56
N TYR A 453 -22.61 17.13 -2.33
CA TYR A 453 -23.94 17.63 -1.97
C TYR A 453 -24.21 18.97 -2.70
N PRO A 454 -25.42 19.32 -3.17
CA PRO A 454 -26.70 18.64 -2.87
C PRO A 454 -27.07 17.47 -3.81
N ASN A 455 -26.17 17.03 -4.69
CA ASN A 455 -26.44 15.83 -5.47
C ASN A 455 -26.67 14.63 -4.52
N GLU A 456 -27.24 13.58 -5.02
CA GLU A 456 -27.42 12.35 -4.25
C GLU A 456 -26.06 11.73 -3.96
N VAL A 457 -25.66 11.69 -2.67
CA VAL A 457 -24.40 11.16 -2.20
C VAL A 457 -24.64 9.85 -1.47
N ALA A 458 -24.17 8.73 -2.03
CA ALA A 458 -24.23 7.44 -1.35
C ALA A 458 -23.47 7.48 -0.02
N PHE A 459 -24.10 6.96 1.04
CA PHE A 459 -23.53 6.91 2.37
C PHE A 459 -24.10 5.74 3.17
N LEU A 460 -23.26 4.77 3.55
CA LEU A 460 -23.59 3.61 4.39
C LEU A 460 -24.82 2.80 3.89
N GLY A 461 -24.92 2.59 2.57
CA GLY A 461 -26.04 1.83 1.97
C GLY A 461 -27.34 2.63 1.83
N THR A 462 -27.33 3.91 2.18
CA THR A 462 -28.40 4.90 1.96
C THR A 462 -27.81 6.15 1.30
N THR A 463 -28.31 7.35 1.58
CA THR A 463 -27.74 8.60 1.09
C THR A 463 -27.43 9.57 2.23
N LEU A 464 -26.43 10.42 2.06
CA LEU A 464 -26.10 11.48 3.00
C LEU A 464 -27.25 12.49 3.15
N ASN A 465 -27.97 12.75 2.05
CA ASN A 465 -29.16 13.59 2.04
C ASN A 465 -30.23 13.05 3.02
N ARG A 466 -30.50 11.74 2.96
CA ARG A 466 -31.43 11.07 3.88
C ARG A 466 -30.90 11.06 5.32
N PHE A 467 -29.61 10.81 5.53
CA PHE A 467 -28.99 10.90 6.86
C PHE A 467 -29.23 12.28 7.49
N MET A 468 -29.02 13.35 6.73
CA MET A 468 -29.25 14.73 7.18
C MET A 468 -30.74 14.98 7.50
N GLU A 469 -31.64 14.63 6.58
CA GLU A 469 -33.09 14.82 6.73
C GLU A 469 -33.65 14.09 7.97
N MET A 470 -33.35 12.80 8.09
CA MET A 470 -33.90 11.97 9.19
C MET A 470 -33.43 12.40 10.57
N ASN A 471 -32.22 12.90 10.66
CA ASN A 471 -31.63 13.32 11.95
C ASN A 471 -31.68 14.83 12.17
N GLY A 472 -32.27 15.62 11.25
CA GLY A 472 -32.32 17.06 11.32
C GLY A 472 -30.96 17.73 11.32
N VAL A 473 -29.95 17.13 10.61
CA VAL A 473 -28.60 17.64 10.50
C VAL A 473 -28.53 18.67 9.37
N THR A 474 -27.98 19.83 9.64
CA THR A 474 -27.86 20.90 8.66
C THR A 474 -26.55 20.81 7.86
N LYS A 475 -26.49 21.53 6.74
CA LYS A 475 -25.26 21.63 5.95
C LYS A 475 -24.10 22.20 6.76
N GLU A 476 -24.34 23.20 7.56
CA GLU A 476 -23.35 23.89 8.38
C GLU A 476 -22.80 23.02 9.51
N GLU A 477 -23.55 22.00 9.95
CA GLU A 477 -23.08 21.03 10.94
C GLU A 477 -22.05 20.05 10.36
N LEU A 478 -22.09 19.82 9.02
CA LEU A 478 -21.17 18.89 8.34
C LEU A 478 -20.01 19.59 7.62
N TRP A 479 -20.23 20.80 7.14
CA TRP A 479 -19.21 21.53 6.38
C TRP A 479 -19.08 22.96 6.90
N LYS A 480 -17.86 23.32 7.30
CA LYS A 480 -17.51 24.67 7.74
C LYS A 480 -17.19 25.60 6.56
N ASP A 481 -16.80 25.02 5.44
CA ASP A 481 -16.40 25.69 4.21
C ASP A 481 -17.38 25.40 3.06
N GLU A 482 -17.20 26.03 1.88
CA GLU A 482 -18.10 25.88 0.73
C GLU A 482 -17.98 24.51 0.01
N GLU A 483 -16.92 23.74 0.25
CA GLU A 483 -16.69 22.44 -0.41
C GLU A 483 -17.50 21.31 0.23
N THR A 484 -18.69 21.05 -0.32
CA THR A 484 -19.66 20.08 0.20
C THR A 484 -19.47 18.66 -0.34
N TYR A 485 -18.23 18.20 -0.44
CA TYR A 485 -17.92 16.80 -0.76
C TYR A 485 -18.02 15.91 0.48
N LEU A 486 -18.40 14.64 0.30
CA LEU A 486 -18.38 13.65 1.37
C LEU A 486 -17.00 13.57 2.07
N TRP A 487 -15.93 13.81 1.33
CA TRP A 487 -14.56 13.83 1.82
C TRP A 487 -14.33 14.84 2.95
N PHE A 488 -15.05 15.97 2.95
CA PHE A 488 -14.93 17.04 3.92
C PHE A 488 -16.07 17.09 4.95
N ALA A 489 -16.99 16.11 4.93
CA ALA A 489 -18.12 16.08 5.88
C ALA A 489 -17.65 15.67 7.28
N ASP A 490 -17.86 16.49 8.30
CA ASP A 490 -17.49 16.25 9.70
C ASP A 490 -18.46 15.23 10.36
N LEU A 491 -18.24 13.95 10.07
CA LEU A 491 -19.12 12.85 10.45
C LEU A 491 -18.60 12.03 11.64
N TYR A 492 -17.28 12.05 11.92
CA TYR A 492 -16.61 11.09 12.78
C TYR A 492 -16.19 11.71 14.12
N PRO A 493 -16.80 11.30 15.26
CA PRO A 493 -16.47 11.82 16.58
C PRO A 493 -15.05 11.48 17.01
N ILE A 494 -14.40 12.46 17.67
CA ILE A 494 -13.11 12.33 18.31
C ILE A 494 -13.34 11.79 19.72
N CYS A 495 -12.63 10.72 20.12
CA CYS A 495 -12.78 10.02 21.37
C CYS A 495 -11.45 9.86 22.10
N GLU A 496 -11.51 9.64 23.43
CA GLU A 496 -10.32 9.40 24.24
C GLU A 496 -9.78 7.98 24.08
N ASP A 497 -10.63 7.01 23.76
CA ASP A 497 -10.25 5.61 23.60
C ASP A 497 -10.89 4.96 22.37
N HIS A 498 -10.30 3.85 21.97
CA HIS A 498 -10.69 3.13 20.76
C HIS A 498 -12.10 2.51 20.84
N LYS A 499 -12.50 2.03 22.03
CA LYS A 499 -13.82 1.41 22.20
C LYS A 499 -14.92 2.45 22.03
N THR A 500 -14.77 3.60 22.69
CA THR A 500 -15.71 4.73 22.55
C THR A 500 -15.78 5.21 21.09
N ALA A 501 -14.63 5.29 20.39
CA ALA A 501 -14.61 5.67 19.00
C ALA A 501 -15.36 4.68 18.09
N LEU A 502 -15.24 3.37 18.35
CA LEU A 502 -16.02 2.34 17.65
C LEU A 502 -17.51 2.46 17.96
N ASP A 503 -17.89 2.63 19.24
CA ASP A 503 -19.29 2.79 19.62
C ASP A 503 -19.93 4.02 18.93
N MET A 504 -19.19 5.14 18.84
CA MET A 504 -19.61 6.35 18.14
C MET A 504 -19.72 6.14 16.61
N ALA A 505 -18.83 5.38 16.01
CA ALA A 505 -18.95 5.00 14.59
C ALA A 505 -20.21 4.17 14.33
N MET A 506 -20.59 3.27 15.25
CA MET A 506 -21.82 2.50 15.17
C MET A 506 -23.07 3.36 15.35
N ILE A 507 -23.00 4.45 16.15
CA ILE A 507 -24.08 5.45 16.22
C ILE A 507 -24.27 6.12 14.87
N VAL A 508 -23.20 6.51 14.18
CA VAL A 508 -23.29 7.09 12.80
C VAL A 508 -24.00 6.10 11.84
N TYR A 509 -23.69 4.81 11.93
CA TYR A 509 -24.39 3.79 11.17
C TYR A 509 -25.90 3.76 11.48
N LYS A 510 -26.27 3.69 12.76
CA LYS A 510 -27.67 3.73 13.20
C LYS A 510 -28.40 5.00 12.74
N MET A 511 -27.73 6.17 12.79
CA MET A 511 -28.28 7.43 12.30
C MET A 511 -28.56 7.35 10.78
N ALA A 512 -27.68 6.72 10.00
CA ALA A 512 -27.89 6.56 8.55
C ALA A 512 -29.11 5.70 8.23
N HIS A 513 -29.46 4.75 9.11
CA HIS A 513 -30.60 3.86 8.94
C HIS A 513 -31.87 4.25 9.73
N GLY A 514 -31.81 5.34 10.51
CA GLY A 514 -32.95 5.78 11.34
C GLY A 514 -33.21 4.90 12.55
N GLU A 515 -32.18 4.23 13.04
CA GLU A 515 -32.22 3.31 14.17
C GLU A 515 -31.60 3.94 15.44
N ALA A 516 -31.02 5.13 15.31
CA ALA A 516 -30.42 5.83 16.44
C ALA A 516 -31.48 6.44 17.36
N SER A 517 -31.28 6.34 18.67
CA SER A 517 -32.12 7.02 19.66
C SER A 517 -31.83 8.53 19.68
N GLU A 518 -32.75 9.33 20.21
CA GLU A 518 -32.56 10.77 20.45
C GLU A 518 -31.29 11.04 21.25
N GLU A 519 -30.99 10.21 22.27
CA GLU A 519 -29.80 10.33 23.12
C GLU A 519 -28.51 10.08 22.32
N GLU A 520 -28.52 9.07 21.44
CA GLU A 520 -27.39 8.76 20.56
C GLU A 520 -27.15 9.90 19.56
N ILE A 521 -28.20 10.45 18.95
CA ILE A 521 -28.11 11.59 18.05
C ILE A 521 -27.55 12.81 18.79
N GLN A 522 -28.03 13.08 20.01
CA GLN A 522 -27.54 14.20 20.82
C GLN A 522 -26.07 14.01 21.25
N MET A 523 -25.67 12.79 21.57
CA MET A 523 -24.29 12.43 21.88
C MET A 523 -23.38 12.72 20.66
N TRP A 524 -23.78 12.32 19.46
CA TRP A 524 -23.07 12.62 18.24
C TRP A 524 -22.99 14.14 17.98
N ARG A 525 -24.09 14.88 18.15
CA ARG A 525 -24.13 16.34 17.94
C ARG A 525 -23.23 17.10 18.90
N SER A 526 -23.15 16.68 20.17
CA SER A 526 -22.33 17.34 21.18
C SER A 526 -20.84 17.01 21.10
N SER A 527 -20.47 16.00 20.31
CA SER A 527 -19.07 15.62 20.12
C SER A 527 -18.33 16.54 19.15
N GLU A 528 -17.04 16.74 19.38
CA GLU A 528 -16.13 17.25 18.36
C GLU A 528 -15.97 16.20 17.27
N ARG A 529 -16.08 16.61 16.01
CA ARG A 529 -16.08 15.69 14.88
C ARG A 529 -15.04 16.08 13.85
N MET A 530 -14.60 15.08 13.08
CA MET A 530 -13.69 15.19 11.95
C MET A 530 -14.30 14.59 10.70
N SER A 531 -13.80 15.06 9.56
CA SER A 531 -14.07 14.48 8.24
C SER A 531 -13.06 13.38 7.90
N LEU A 532 -13.24 12.71 6.74
CA LEU A 532 -12.21 11.84 6.17
C LEU A 532 -10.92 12.62 5.92
N TYR A 533 -11.03 13.88 5.48
CA TYR A 533 -9.89 14.76 5.20
C TYR A 533 -9.16 15.19 6.46
N SER A 534 -9.85 15.81 7.41
CA SER A 534 -9.21 16.35 8.61
C SER A 534 -8.61 15.25 9.49
N SER A 535 -9.23 14.07 9.56
CA SER A 535 -8.73 12.96 10.36
C SER A 535 -7.42 12.36 9.82
N PHE A 536 -7.23 12.28 8.49
CA PHE A 536 -5.95 11.78 7.98
C PHE A 536 -4.81 12.80 8.12
N ASN A 537 -5.11 14.10 8.01
CA ASN A 537 -4.11 15.15 8.22
C ASN A 537 -3.67 15.28 9.69
N ALA A 538 -4.52 14.87 10.63
CA ALA A 538 -4.23 14.88 12.07
C ALA A 538 -3.75 13.53 12.60
N ALA A 539 -3.55 12.54 11.74
CA ALA A 539 -3.11 11.20 12.10
C ALA A 539 -1.68 11.23 12.68
N ASP A 540 -1.46 10.50 13.76
CA ASP A 540 -0.15 10.21 14.31
C ASP A 540 0.47 9.03 13.54
N ILE A 541 1.34 9.34 12.60
CA ILE A 541 1.93 8.35 11.70
C ILE A 541 2.91 7.43 12.43
N ASP A 542 3.64 7.95 13.42
CA ASP A 542 4.58 7.15 14.19
C ASP A 542 3.81 6.12 15.03
N ALA A 543 2.76 6.56 15.75
CA ALA A 543 1.87 5.65 16.48
C ALA A 543 1.21 4.61 15.56
N PHE A 544 0.88 4.99 14.33
CA PHE A 544 0.30 4.08 13.33
C PHE A 544 1.30 3.00 12.89
N CYS A 545 2.55 3.38 12.62
CA CYS A 545 3.63 2.44 12.26
C CYS A 545 4.00 1.52 13.42
N GLU A 546 4.08 2.06 14.66
CA GLU A 546 4.32 1.27 15.87
C GLU A 546 3.21 0.24 16.10
N LEU A 547 1.95 0.65 15.96
CA LEU A 547 0.80 -0.27 16.07
C LEU A 547 0.87 -1.40 15.04
N ASN A 548 1.20 -1.11 13.78
CA ASN A 548 1.33 -2.11 12.74
C ASN A 548 2.42 -3.14 13.08
N THR A 549 3.58 -2.68 13.53
CA THR A 549 4.70 -3.53 13.95
C THR A 549 4.31 -4.39 15.15
N PHE A 550 3.66 -3.80 16.15
CA PHE A 550 3.16 -4.52 17.32
C PHE A 550 2.15 -5.61 16.93
N LEU A 551 1.17 -5.27 16.09
CA LEU A 551 0.16 -6.21 15.61
C LEU A 551 0.81 -7.37 14.82
N GLU A 552 1.76 -7.07 13.96
CA GLU A 552 2.48 -8.08 13.19
C GLU A 552 3.23 -9.07 14.11
N ASN A 553 3.95 -8.57 15.09
CA ASN A 553 4.67 -9.38 16.05
C ASN A 553 3.72 -10.24 16.90
N HIS A 554 2.61 -9.66 17.34
CA HIS A 554 1.61 -10.38 18.12
C HIS A 554 0.92 -11.50 17.30
N VAL A 555 0.55 -11.20 16.05
CA VAL A 555 -0.05 -12.20 15.15
C VAL A 555 0.93 -13.35 14.88
N LEU A 556 2.22 -13.06 14.67
CA LEU A 556 3.27 -14.09 14.48
C LEU A 556 3.45 -14.96 15.72
N ALA A 557 3.51 -14.35 16.90
CA ALA A 557 3.60 -15.08 18.16
C ALA A 557 2.40 -16.01 18.36
N ARG A 558 1.18 -15.50 18.12
CA ARG A 558 -0.06 -16.29 18.19
C ARG A 558 -0.14 -17.40 17.15
N ARG A 559 0.32 -17.14 15.92
CA ARG A 559 0.39 -18.19 14.87
C ARG A 559 1.37 -19.30 15.24
N PHE A 560 2.51 -18.93 15.83
CA PHE A 560 3.47 -19.92 16.34
C PHE A 560 2.83 -20.81 17.41
N ILE A 561 2.14 -20.21 18.38
CA ILE A 561 1.48 -20.93 19.47
C ILE A 561 0.38 -21.85 18.91
N TRP A 562 -0.46 -21.32 17.99
CA TRP A 562 -1.48 -22.12 17.33
C TRP A 562 -0.88 -23.32 16.59
N ASN A 563 0.24 -23.16 15.90
CA ASN A 563 0.94 -24.26 15.24
C ASN A 563 1.37 -25.34 16.25
N LEU A 564 1.85 -24.94 17.43
CA LEU A 564 2.14 -25.88 18.51
C LEU A 564 0.86 -26.56 19.02
N GLU A 565 -0.22 -25.83 19.25
CA GLU A 565 -1.51 -26.40 19.67
C GLU A 565 -2.01 -27.46 18.68
N GLN A 566 -1.83 -27.27 17.38
CA GLN A 566 -2.14 -28.26 16.36
C GLN A 566 -1.19 -29.48 16.35
N GLY A 567 -0.28 -29.59 17.30
CA GLY A 567 0.66 -30.67 17.41
C GLY A 567 1.85 -30.61 16.43
N MET A 568 2.16 -29.43 15.90
CA MET A 568 3.30 -29.23 15.04
C MET A 568 4.61 -29.33 15.85
N PHE A 569 5.66 -29.93 15.28
CA PHE A 569 6.99 -29.90 15.90
C PHE A 569 7.55 -28.49 15.94
N TYR A 570 8.30 -28.15 16.99
CA TYR A 570 8.81 -26.81 17.21
C TYR A 570 9.65 -26.26 16.03
N GLN A 571 10.43 -27.12 15.35
CA GLN A 571 11.22 -26.69 14.19
C GLN A 571 10.33 -26.21 13.02
N GLU A 572 9.21 -26.87 12.81
CA GLU A 572 8.23 -26.47 11.79
C GLU A 572 7.46 -25.23 12.24
N ALA A 573 7.04 -25.20 13.51
CA ALA A 573 6.33 -24.05 14.06
C ALA A 573 7.18 -22.77 14.01
N LEU A 574 8.49 -22.84 14.24
CA LEU A 574 9.43 -21.72 14.16
C LEU A 574 9.58 -21.14 12.76
N LYS A 575 9.19 -21.86 11.71
CA LYS A 575 9.25 -21.33 10.32
C LYS A 575 8.37 -20.11 10.12
N VAL A 576 7.38 -19.90 10.97
CA VAL A 576 6.50 -18.71 10.92
C VAL A 576 7.29 -17.40 11.04
N PHE A 577 8.42 -17.42 11.72
CA PHE A 577 9.27 -16.24 11.89
C PHE A 577 10.20 -15.97 10.70
N GLY A 578 10.27 -16.88 9.72
CA GLY A 578 11.08 -16.73 8.52
C GLY A 578 12.54 -16.37 8.78
N LYS A 579 13.13 -15.57 7.90
CA LYS A 579 14.52 -15.08 8.02
C LYS A 579 14.71 -14.03 9.13
N ARG A 580 13.65 -13.32 9.52
CA ARG A 580 13.71 -12.30 10.59
C ARG A 580 13.90 -12.90 11.99
N GLY A 581 13.52 -14.17 12.18
CA GLY A 581 13.65 -14.85 13.45
C GLY A 581 12.72 -14.32 14.54
N ILE A 582 13.07 -14.58 15.79
CA ILE A 582 12.35 -14.08 16.96
C ILE A 582 13.00 -12.76 17.38
N SER A 583 12.22 -11.65 17.34
CA SER A 583 12.64 -10.35 17.88
C SER A 583 12.51 -10.32 19.42
N GLU A 584 13.10 -9.31 20.06
CA GLU A 584 12.94 -9.08 21.50
C GLU A 584 11.46 -8.98 21.92
N GLU A 585 10.65 -8.29 21.12
CA GLU A 585 9.23 -8.13 21.37
C GLU A 585 8.46 -9.46 21.22
N ILE A 586 8.73 -10.21 20.14
CA ILE A 586 8.14 -11.56 19.96
C ILE A 586 8.52 -12.47 21.11
N PHE A 587 9.80 -12.45 21.54
CA PHE A 587 10.25 -13.24 22.68
C PHE A 587 9.45 -12.94 23.95
N ARG A 588 9.27 -11.65 24.27
CA ARG A 588 8.45 -11.23 25.42
C ARG A 588 7.01 -11.70 25.31
N LEU A 589 6.39 -11.51 24.14
CA LEU A 589 5.01 -11.97 23.87
C LEU A 589 4.87 -13.48 24.05
N LEU A 590 5.87 -14.26 23.59
CA LEU A 590 5.85 -15.72 23.76
C LEU A 590 5.96 -16.15 25.21
N LEU A 591 6.73 -15.43 26.04
CA LEU A 591 6.79 -15.70 27.47
C LEU A 591 5.48 -15.36 28.18
N GLU A 592 4.88 -14.21 27.90
CA GLU A 592 3.58 -13.80 28.43
C GLU A 592 2.50 -14.84 28.11
N GLU A 593 2.44 -15.32 26.85
CA GLU A 593 1.50 -16.36 26.44
C GLU A 593 1.78 -17.71 27.10
N ALA A 594 3.05 -18.05 27.29
CA ALA A 594 3.43 -19.27 27.98
C ALA A 594 2.96 -19.29 29.44
N GLU A 595 2.96 -18.13 30.13
CA GLU A 595 2.49 -18.05 31.52
C GLU A 595 1.00 -18.40 31.66
N GLU A 596 0.18 -18.04 30.67
CA GLU A 596 -1.26 -18.31 30.66
C GLU A 596 -1.62 -19.66 30.04
N ALA A 597 -0.67 -20.35 29.39
CA ALA A 597 -0.91 -21.59 28.67
C ALA A 597 -1.09 -22.80 29.62
N GLU A 598 -1.85 -23.80 29.16
CA GLU A 598 -1.89 -25.10 29.82
C GLU A 598 -0.50 -25.75 29.87
N PHE A 599 -0.25 -26.57 30.89
CA PHE A 599 1.04 -27.16 31.21
C PHE A 599 1.81 -27.70 29.98
N SER A 600 1.19 -28.57 29.19
CA SER A 600 1.84 -29.16 28.01
C SER A 600 2.26 -28.13 26.98
N LEU A 601 1.42 -27.13 26.71
CA LEU A 601 1.69 -26.06 25.77
C LEU A 601 2.80 -25.13 26.31
N LYS A 602 2.73 -24.75 27.59
CA LYS A 602 3.76 -23.94 28.26
C LYS A 602 5.15 -24.55 28.08
N ILE A 603 5.30 -25.82 28.40
CA ILE A 603 6.59 -26.56 28.24
C ILE A 603 7.05 -26.55 26.79
N ARG A 604 6.16 -26.74 25.83
CA ARG A 604 6.48 -26.77 24.40
C ARG A 604 6.92 -25.40 23.88
N ILE A 605 6.32 -24.32 24.39
CA ILE A 605 6.74 -22.94 24.06
C ILE A 605 8.15 -22.69 24.62
N TYR A 606 8.41 -22.94 25.90
CA TYR A 606 9.73 -22.77 26.52
C TYR A 606 10.80 -23.60 25.82
N HIS A 607 10.51 -24.87 25.53
CA HIS A 607 11.42 -25.74 24.79
C HIS A 607 11.77 -25.16 23.42
N ALA A 608 10.78 -24.70 22.66
CA ALA A 608 11.02 -24.12 21.33
C ALA A 608 11.89 -22.86 21.39
N ILE A 609 11.63 -21.97 22.36
CA ILE A 609 12.40 -20.74 22.57
C ILE A 609 13.84 -21.07 22.96
N SER A 610 14.07 -21.97 23.96
CA SER A 610 15.41 -22.34 24.40
C SER A 610 16.24 -22.95 23.26
N ARG A 611 15.62 -23.83 22.46
CA ARG A 611 16.28 -24.45 21.29
C ARG A 611 16.60 -23.43 20.19
N TYR A 612 15.72 -22.48 19.95
CA TYR A 612 15.97 -21.37 19.02
C TYR A 612 17.16 -20.52 19.50
N MET A 613 17.14 -20.06 20.76
CA MET A 613 18.21 -19.25 21.37
C MET A 613 19.56 -19.97 21.35
N LYS A 614 19.58 -21.25 21.68
CA LYS A 614 20.79 -22.09 21.67
C LYS A 614 21.36 -22.22 20.26
N LYS A 615 20.50 -22.42 19.26
CA LYS A 615 20.91 -22.56 17.85
C LYS A 615 21.45 -21.27 17.28
N THR A 616 20.77 -20.13 17.55
CA THR A 616 21.10 -18.80 17.02
C THR A 616 22.13 -18.07 17.86
N ARG A 617 22.43 -18.57 19.08
CA ARG A 617 23.25 -17.89 20.09
C ARG A 617 22.71 -16.53 20.51
N THR A 618 21.38 -16.37 20.47
CA THR A 618 20.69 -15.13 20.83
C THR A 618 20.46 -15.06 22.33
N VAL A 619 20.58 -13.87 22.89
CA VAL A 619 20.25 -13.53 24.27
C VAL A 619 19.26 -12.38 24.23
N TYR A 620 18.15 -12.50 24.97
CA TYR A 620 17.10 -11.49 25.02
C TYR A 620 17.09 -10.80 26.40
N SER A 621 17.22 -9.50 26.47
CA SER A 621 17.24 -8.72 27.70
C SER A 621 18.11 -9.32 28.82
N GLY A 622 19.26 -9.93 28.45
CA GLY A 622 20.14 -10.63 29.38
C GLY A 622 19.72 -12.05 29.76
N ILE A 623 18.60 -12.56 29.24
CA ILE A 623 18.13 -13.92 29.45
C ILE A 623 18.83 -14.85 28.46
N HIS A 624 19.50 -15.87 28.98
CA HIS A 624 20.14 -16.93 28.21
C HIS A 624 19.24 -18.17 28.09
N TYR A 625 19.51 -19.03 27.11
CA TYR A 625 18.68 -20.22 26.85
C TYR A 625 18.60 -21.17 28.06
N ASP A 626 19.63 -21.23 28.88
CA ASP A 626 19.70 -22.09 30.08
C ASP A 626 18.73 -21.60 31.17
N ALA A 627 18.47 -20.31 31.29
CA ALA A 627 17.42 -19.79 32.16
C ALA A 627 16.05 -20.33 31.74
N ILE A 628 15.74 -20.29 30.45
CA ILE A 628 14.47 -20.83 29.92
C ILE A 628 14.38 -22.35 30.08
N GLU A 629 15.50 -23.08 29.95
CA GLU A 629 15.56 -24.53 30.24
C GLU A 629 15.31 -24.81 31.73
N SER A 630 15.83 -23.97 32.64
CA SER A 630 15.57 -24.07 34.09
C SER A 630 14.09 -23.83 34.40
N ASP A 631 13.49 -22.77 33.87
CA ASP A 631 12.05 -22.45 34.06
C ASP A 631 11.17 -23.61 33.56
N CYS A 632 11.55 -24.22 32.43
CA CYS A 632 10.89 -25.40 31.90
C CYS A 632 10.93 -26.58 32.87
N TYR A 633 12.11 -26.86 33.44
CA TYR A 633 12.32 -27.95 34.42
C TYR A 633 11.56 -27.68 35.73
N ASP A 634 11.64 -26.47 36.25
CA ASP A 634 10.94 -26.06 37.47
C ASP A 634 9.42 -26.15 37.31
N THR A 635 8.89 -25.78 36.13
CA THR A 635 7.46 -25.95 35.81
C THR A 635 7.05 -27.43 35.87
N ILE A 636 7.85 -28.33 35.28
CA ILE A 636 7.61 -29.78 35.32
C ILE A 636 7.67 -30.30 36.76
N GLN A 637 8.69 -29.90 37.53
CA GLN A 637 8.86 -30.31 38.92
C GLN A 637 7.67 -29.86 39.78
N ASN A 638 7.22 -28.65 39.63
CA ASN A 638 6.09 -28.09 40.39
C ASN A 638 4.81 -28.90 40.15
N VAL A 639 4.51 -29.23 38.90
CA VAL A 639 3.30 -30.04 38.57
C VAL A 639 3.43 -31.45 39.16
N ILE A 640 4.57 -32.12 39.02
CA ILE A 640 4.77 -33.45 39.58
C ILE A 640 4.70 -33.43 41.10
N TYR A 641 5.28 -32.42 41.74
CA TYR A 641 5.21 -32.28 43.21
C TYR A 641 3.78 -32.06 43.71
N ALA A 642 3.01 -31.23 42.99
CA ALA A 642 1.60 -30.99 43.29
C ALA A 642 0.74 -32.26 43.20
N GLU A 643 1.04 -33.15 42.23
CA GLU A 643 0.30 -34.39 42.04
C GLU A 643 0.77 -35.55 42.92
N THR A 644 2.07 -35.61 43.21
CA THR A 644 2.67 -36.80 43.83
C THR A 644 3.33 -36.52 45.17
N GLU A 645 3.51 -35.28 45.57
CA GLU A 645 4.32 -34.82 46.74
C GLU A 645 5.79 -35.28 46.69
N LYS A 646 6.27 -35.68 45.48
CA LYS A 646 7.65 -36.15 45.27
C LYS A 646 8.41 -35.16 44.40
N LYS A 647 9.66 -34.92 44.77
CA LYS A 647 10.61 -34.17 43.94
C LYS A 647 11.16 -35.07 42.83
N LEU A 648 11.36 -34.49 41.65
CA LEU A 648 12.10 -35.16 40.59
C LEU A 648 13.57 -35.34 41.03
N PRO A 649 14.23 -36.47 40.66
CA PRO A 649 15.67 -36.60 40.82
C PRO A 649 16.41 -35.53 40.02
N ASP A 650 17.56 -35.06 40.51
CA ASP A 650 18.37 -34.01 39.87
C ASP A 650 18.84 -34.37 38.45
N ASN A 651 18.81 -35.65 38.09
CA ASN A 651 19.19 -36.19 36.79
C ASN A 651 17.99 -36.61 35.91
N ALA A 652 16.76 -36.25 36.30
CA ALA A 652 15.60 -36.45 35.46
C ALA A 652 15.65 -35.50 34.23
N GLY A 653 15.28 -36.05 33.09
CA GLY A 653 15.13 -35.33 31.86
C GLY A 653 13.66 -35.25 31.41
N TYR A 654 13.43 -34.54 30.36
CA TYR A 654 12.12 -34.56 29.70
C TYR A 654 12.27 -34.66 28.19
N ARG A 655 11.26 -35.24 27.56
CA ARG A 655 11.16 -35.32 26.11
C ARG A 655 9.83 -34.75 25.66
N ILE A 656 9.88 -33.87 24.69
CA ILE A 656 8.69 -33.31 24.05
C ILE A 656 8.22 -34.27 22.96
N ALA A 657 7.06 -34.88 23.15
CA ALA A 657 6.32 -35.56 22.11
C ALA A 657 5.40 -34.53 21.38
N LYS A 658 4.70 -34.95 20.32
CA LYS A 658 3.91 -34.07 19.47
C LYS A 658 2.84 -33.28 20.24
N ASP A 659 2.26 -33.88 21.26
CA ASP A 659 1.11 -33.36 22.03
C ASP A 659 1.28 -33.53 23.55
N ARG A 660 2.39 -34.05 24.00
CA ARG A 660 2.64 -34.33 25.42
C ARG A 660 4.12 -34.17 25.81
N VAL A 661 4.34 -34.11 27.11
CA VAL A 661 5.68 -34.10 27.71
C VAL A 661 5.87 -35.42 28.42
N ASP A 662 6.88 -36.17 28.00
CA ASP A 662 7.30 -37.41 28.67
C ASP A 662 8.48 -37.08 29.61
N ILE A 663 8.38 -37.48 30.88
CA ILE A 663 9.47 -37.36 31.87
C ILE A 663 10.35 -38.59 31.77
N GLU A 664 11.64 -38.38 31.53
CA GLU A 664 12.65 -39.44 31.52
C GLU A 664 13.27 -39.52 32.92
N LEU A 665 12.95 -40.57 33.65
CA LEU A 665 13.63 -40.89 34.91
C LEU A 665 14.93 -41.66 34.63
N PRO A 666 15.98 -41.48 35.45
CA PRO A 666 17.25 -42.15 35.27
C PRO A 666 17.15 -43.66 35.39
#